data_f5bbad23a828d21db7ac348207e91c53
#
_entry.id   f5bbad23a828d21db7ac348207e91c53
#
_cell.length_a   1.000
_cell.length_b   1.000
_cell.length_c   1.000
_cell.angle_alpha   90.00
_cell.angle_beta   90.00
_cell.angle_gamma   90.00
#
_symmetry.space_group_name_H-M   'P 1'
#
loop_
_entity.id
_entity.type
_entity.pdbx_description
1 polymer ?
#
loop_
_entity_poly.entity_id
_entity_poly.type
_entity_poly.pdbx_seq_one_letter_code
_entity_poly.pdbx_strand_id
1 'polypeptide(L)'
;MRKRIVIGRGTPAYTLRGAGLALTLSLATLSFARGPAFAQGVNTAPPPLLLGAAWYPEQWPESRWDADLQLMEDAHLHVARVGEFAWSTIEPEEGHYDLDWLERAVRLAEKHHIAVVIGTPTDAPPAWLTAAHPETLRIDATGRPAEHGSRRQFNYASPEYRKFCADIAGQLARRFGHDPGVIGWQIGNEYTDESFDPATRLQFQAWLKRKYGTLDALNRAWVTAYWSQTYYRWEEIPLPSAGGNPGLLLDHRRFVSETWRDFQQVQIDVIRKYADPRQFITTNIGGLGWSDNWDHYEITRPLDLASWDDYVGEGHLNVARNAAMHDFAHGWKRENFWVMETQPGSVNWAPVNTTLDAGETRAMAWQAIGHGADAVLYWQWRDALNGQEQYHGAIVGPDGAPLPIYSEISRIGSEFERAADALRGTRPEAQVALLVSYDSRWAIDFQPHNRNYDQLDVLLGYYRPLRDQQLTVDIVSADSSLDNYKLVFAPSLNVISQDLAAHLLTYVQQGGHLVLGPRSGMKDEHNSLNTQRQPGPLAAPLGGRVEQYYALDGVVPVSGTPGSGTASLWAEQISTSAPDVAVLLRYGKSNGWLDDRPAMITRGVGKGRITYLGAVLDPDLMRKVVAWATSDAHLVPEFPEVPTGVEVCRRVDAGRTVFVLINHGAAVAHVALPSAMSDVLHDNSRHVTSVDLAPQDVAVLESNAR
;
A
#
# COMPACT_ATOMS: atom_id res chain seq x y z
N MET A 1 22.47 64.71 19.01
CA MET A 1 21.90 65.94 18.35
C MET A 1 20.53 65.56 17.84
N ARG A 2 19.55 66.33 18.34
CA ARG A 2 18.10 66.22 18.01
C ARG A 2 17.83 66.63 16.58
N LYS A 3 16.82 66.01 15.94
CA LYS A 3 15.68 66.77 15.39
C LYS A 3 14.49 65.82 15.08
N ARG A 4 13.44 65.98 15.82
CA ARG A 4 12.04 65.64 15.47
C ARG A 4 11.53 66.63 14.43
N ILE A 5 10.68 66.14 13.51
CA ILE A 5 9.57 66.95 12.98
C ILE A 5 8.32 66.05 12.90
N VAL A 6 7.21 66.66 13.24
CA VAL A 6 5.86 66.15 13.58
C VAL A 6 4.89 66.82 12.56
N ILE A 7 3.74 66.12 12.30
CA ILE A 7 2.40 66.58 11.94
C ILE A 7 1.96 66.61 10.48
N GLY A 8 0.79 66.02 10.27
CA GLY A 8 -0.18 66.30 9.22
C GLY A 8 -1.35 65.32 9.16
N ARG A 9 -2.40 65.57 9.97
CA ARG A 9 -3.74 64.93 9.87
C ARG A 9 -4.50 65.47 8.67
N GLY A 10 -5.35 64.62 8.06
CA GLY A 10 -6.38 65.09 7.12
C GLY A 10 -7.27 63.93 6.63
N THR A 11 -8.37 63.75 7.31
CA THR A 11 -9.58 63.07 6.79
C THR A 11 -10.39 64.01 5.92
N PRO A 12 -11.10 63.55 4.91
CA PRO A 12 -12.52 63.76 4.92
C PRO A 12 -13.38 62.53 4.63
N ALA A 13 -14.50 62.48 5.32
CA ALA A 13 -15.61 61.56 5.14
C ALA A 13 -16.37 61.90 3.82
N TYR A 14 -16.86 60.86 3.15
CA TYR A 14 -18.01 60.96 2.26
C TYR A 14 -19.03 59.86 2.53
N THR A 15 -20.25 60.29 2.54
CA THR A 15 -21.48 59.67 2.93
C THR A 15 -22.01 58.60 2.01
N LEU A 16 -22.73 57.67 2.58
CA LEU A 16 -23.55 56.59 2.00
C LEU A 16 -24.51 57.07 0.87
N ARG A 17 -24.68 56.22 -0.15
CA ARG A 17 -25.99 55.89 -0.71
C ARG A 17 -26.06 54.42 -1.07
N GLY A 18 -27.05 53.72 -0.53
CA GLY A 18 -27.28 52.29 -0.70
C GLY A 18 -27.91 51.97 -2.08
N ALA A 19 -27.58 50.80 -2.54
CA ALA A 19 -28.38 50.03 -3.48
C ALA A 19 -28.27 48.58 -3.10
N GLY A 20 -29.39 48.03 -2.68
CA GLY A 20 -29.50 46.59 -2.32
C GLY A 20 -29.42 45.77 -3.60
N LEU A 21 -28.54 44.77 -3.56
CA LEU A 21 -28.58 43.65 -4.51
C LEU A 21 -28.71 42.39 -3.66
N ALA A 22 -29.84 41.74 -3.83
CA ALA A 22 -30.12 40.43 -3.26
C ALA A 22 -29.17 39.39 -3.92
N LEU A 23 -28.24 38.83 -3.17
CA LEU A 23 -27.46 37.67 -3.63
C LEU A 23 -28.27 36.41 -3.26
N THR A 24 -28.85 35.78 -4.28
CA THR A 24 -29.34 34.42 -4.18
C THR A 24 -28.15 33.46 -4.06
N LEU A 25 -27.99 32.86 -2.89
CA LEU A 25 -27.07 31.73 -2.70
C LEU A 25 -27.63 30.51 -3.48
N SER A 26 -27.05 30.21 -4.62
CA SER A 26 -27.20 28.89 -5.25
C SER A 26 -26.28 27.93 -4.53
N LEU A 27 -26.87 27.02 -3.74
CA LEU A 27 -26.18 25.82 -3.28
C LEU A 27 -25.81 24.97 -4.51
N ALA A 28 -24.55 25.04 -4.93
CA ALA A 28 -23.99 24.06 -5.85
C ALA A 28 -23.73 22.80 -5.03
N THR A 29 -24.63 21.81 -5.14
CA THR A 29 -24.34 20.44 -4.73
C THR A 29 -23.19 19.93 -5.60
N LEU A 30 -22.00 19.82 -5.03
CA LEU A 30 -20.91 19.07 -5.62
C LEU A 30 -21.30 17.58 -5.64
N SER A 31 -21.83 17.16 -6.78
CA SER A 31 -21.92 15.74 -7.11
C SER A 31 -20.49 15.21 -7.25
N PHE A 32 -20.07 14.38 -6.32
CA PHE A 32 -18.89 13.55 -6.52
C PHE A 32 -19.13 12.72 -7.80
N ALA A 33 -18.31 12.99 -8.80
CA ALA A 33 -18.29 12.20 -10.01
C ALA A 33 -17.95 10.76 -9.64
N ARG A 34 -18.88 9.83 -9.92
CA ARG A 34 -18.62 8.41 -9.95
C ARG A 34 -17.42 8.18 -10.85
N GLY A 35 -16.47 7.35 -10.40
CA GLY A 35 -15.37 6.88 -11.22
C GLY A 35 -15.89 6.33 -12.56
N PRO A 36 -15.06 6.29 -13.61
CA PRO A 36 -15.52 5.96 -14.94
C PRO A 36 -16.09 4.54 -14.96
N ALA A 37 -17.42 4.44 -15.10
CA ALA A 37 -18.02 3.21 -15.57
C ALA A 37 -17.44 2.96 -16.97
N PHE A 38 -16.88 1.78 -17.21
CA PHE A 38 -16.42 1.36 -18.52
C PHE A 38 -17.50 1.69 -19.56
N ALA A 39 -17.17 2.52 -20.55
CA ALA A 39 -18.13 3.03 -21.49
C ALA A 39 -18.68 1.88 -22.35
N GLN A 40 -20.00 1.75 -22.37
CA GLN A 40 -20.70 0.88 -23.31
C GLN A 40 -20.48 1.37 -24.75
N GLY A 41 -19.61 0.69 -25.44
CA GLY A 41 -19.40 0.93 -26.88
C GLY A 41 -18.81 -0.32 -27.51
N VAL A 42 -19.69 -1.10 -28.17
CA VAL A 42 -19.42 -2.38 -28.83
C VAL A 42 -19.21 -3.57 -27.88
N ASN A 43 -19.98 -4.59 -28.09
CA ASN A 43 -20.34 -5.80 -27.37
C ASN A 43 -19.20 -6.72 -26.88
N THR A 44 -18.14 -6.18 -26.27
CA THR A 44 -17.04 -6.93 -25.65
C THR A 44 -16.35 -6.12 -24.54
N ALA A 45 -17.11 -5.47 -23.63
CA ALA A 45 -16.46 -4.95 -22.44
C ALA A 45 -15.86 -6.13 -21.64
N PRO A 46 -14.57 -6.06 -21.22
CA PRO A 46 -13.98 -7.12 -20.41
C PRO A 46 -14.82 -7.38 -19.16
N PRO A 47 -14.85 -8.61 -18.64
CA PRO A 47 -15.56 -8.91 -17.40
C PRO A 47 -15.03 -8.02 -16.26
N PRO A 48 -15.84 -7.70 -15.25
CA PRO A 48 -15.41 -6.86 -14.12
C PRO A 48 -14.32 -7.51 -13.28
N LEU A 49 -14.18 -8.84 -13.31
CA LEU A 49 -13.04 -9.58 -12.79
C LEU A 49 -12.15 -9.99 -13.96
N LEU A 50 -10.87 -9.60 -13.90
CA LEU A 50 -9.91 -9.89 -14.93
C LEU A 50 -8.86 -10.88 -14.42
N LEU A 51 -8.62 -11.92 -15.21
CA LEU A 51 -7.43 -12.75 -15.08
C LEU A 51 -6.50 -12.46 -16.25
N GLY A 52 -5.18 -12.40 -15.98
CA GLY A 52 -4.22 -12.08 -17.03
C GLY A 52 -2.79 -12.53 -16.73
N ALA A 53 -1.89 -12.11 -17.59
CA ALA A 53 -0.46 -12.37 -17.41
C ALA A 53 0.40 -11.28 -18.08
N ALA A 54 1.65 -11.16 -17.64
CA ALA A 54 2.68 -10.46 -18.38
C ALA A 54 3.05 -11.29 -19.61
N TRP A 55 2.96 -10.67 -20.77
CA TRP A 55 3.27 -11.28 -22.07
C TRP A 55 4.36 -10.49 -22.78
N TYR A 56 5.43 -11.15 -23.18
CA TYR A 56 6.60 -10.53 -23.81
C TYR A 56 6.73 -10.98 -25.26
N PRO A 57 5.90 -10.47 -26.20
CA PRO A 57 5.94 -10.87 -27.61
C PRO A 57 7.30 -10.61 -28.26
N GLU A 58 8.04 -9.58 -27.82
CA GLU A 58 9.38 -9.24 -28.34
C GLU A 58 10.43 -10.33 -28.08
N GLN A 59 10.20 -11.23 -27.15
CA GLN A 59 11.12 -12.34 -26.84
C GLN A 59 10.90 -13.56 -27.73
N TRP A 60 9.84 -13.58 -28.54
CA TRP A 60 9.42 -14.75 -29.31
C TRP A 60 9.16 -14.40 -30.77
N PRO A 61 9.39 -15.35 -31.72
CA PRO A 61 9.02 -15.14 -33.11
C PRO A 61 7.52 -14.84 -33.26
N GLU A 62 7.17 -13.87 -34.11
CA GLU A 62 5.78 -13.43 -34.34
C GLU A 62 4.85 -14.61 -34.73
N SER A 63 5.37 -15.65 -35.41
CA SER A 63 4.63 -16.88 -35.74
C SER A 63 4.12 -17.68 -34.54
N ARG A 64 4.57 -17.36 -33.32
CA ARG A 64 4.13 -17.99 -32.06
C ARG A 64 3.02 -17.23 -31.36
N TRP A 65 2.84 -15.94 -31.61
CA TRP A 65 1.94 -15.08 -30.88
C TRP A 65 0.48 -15.53 -30.93
N ASP A 66 -0.02 -15.91 -32.11
CA ASP A 66 -1.40 -16.38 -32.30
C ASP A 66 -1.69 -17.64 -31.44
N ALA A 67 -0.73 -18.57 -31.36
CA ALA A 67 -0.87 -19.76 -30.53
C ALA A 67 -0.82 -19.44 -29.03
N ASP A 68 0.03 -18.51 -28.61
CA ASP A 68 0.10 -18.07 -27.20
C ASP A 68 -1.20 -17.38 -26.78
N LEU A 69 -1.74 -16.48 -27.62
CA LEU A 69 -2.99 -15.79 -27.34
C LEU A 69 -4.20 -16.71 -27.37
N GLN A 70 -4.22 -17.73 -28.26
CA GLN A 70 -5.26 -18.76 -28.25
C GLN A 70 -5.25 -19.56 -26.94
N LEU A 71 -4.07 -19.92 -26.42
CA LEU A 71 -3.95 -20.59 -25.13
C LEU A 71 -4.40 -19.66 -23.96
N MET A 72 -4.14 -18.36 -24.04
CA MET A 72 -4.67 -17.40 -23.06
C MET A 72 -6.20 -17.35 -23.08
N GLU A 73 -6.80 -17.25 -24.28
CA GLU A 73 -8.24 -17.25 -24.46
C GLU A 73 -8.88 -18.56 -23.95
N ASP A 74 -8.28 -19.73 -24.28
CA ASP A 74 -8.72 -21.04 -23.80
C ASP A 74 -8.60 -21.18 -22.27
N ALA A 75 -7.71 -20.43 -21.62
CA ALA A 75 -7.56 -20.38 -20.19
C ALA A 75 -8.37 -19.25 -19.53
N HIS A 76 -9.25 -18.56 -20.26
CA HIS A 76 -10.08 -17.45 -19.80
C HIS A 76 -9.25 -16.26 -19.26
N LEU A 77 -8.08 -15.99 -19.83
CA LEU A 77 -7.33 -14.78 -19.56
C LEU A 77 -7.86 -13.66 -20.47
N HIS A 78 -8.18 -12.52 -19.88
CA HIS A 78 -8.79 -11.39 -20.57
C HIS A 78 -7.91 -10.13 -20.62
N VAL A 79 -6.73 -10.16 -20.00
CA VAL A 79 -5.79 -9.05 -20.02
C VAL A 79 -4.35 -9.52 -20.13
N ALA A 80 -3.57 -8.83 -20.97
CA ALA A 80 -2.13 -9.01 -21.08
C ALA A 80 -1.42 -7.69 -20.78
N ARG A 81 -0.37 -7.74 -19.94
CA ARG A 81 0.56 -6.63 -19.76
C ARG A 81 1.73 -6.82 -20.71
N VAL A 82 2.11 -5.77 -21.44
CA VAL A 82 3.15 -5.83 -22.49
C VAL A 82 4.06 -4.61 -22.45
N GLY A 83 5.30 -4.76 -22.87
CA GLY A 83 6.19 -3.68 -23.25
C GLY A 83 7.02 -3.07 -22.12
N GLU A 84 6.82 -3.40 -20.86
CA GLU A 84 7.47 -2.75 -19.69
C GLU A 84 9.00 -2.90 -19.64
N PHE A 85 9.56 -3.84 -20.42
CA PHE A 85 11.01 -4.04 -20.53
C PHE A 85 11.54 -3.94 -21.97
N ALA A 86 10.68 -3.54 -22.92
CA ALA A 86 10.98 -3.62 -24.34
C ALA A 86 11.65 -2.35 -24.93
N TRP A 87 12.28 -1.48 -24.09
CA TRP A 87 12.83 -0.19 -24.59
C TRP A 87 13.80 -0.37 -25.77
N SER A 88 14.75 -1.29 -25.67
CA SER A 88 15.73 -1.53 -26.75
C SER A 88 15.11 -2.04 -28.06
N THR A 89 13.92 -2.67 -28.01
CA THR A 89 13.18 -3.12 -29.19
C THR A 89 12.31 -1.99 -29.75
N ILE A 90 11.74 -1.14 -28.85
CA ILE A 90 10.93 0.01 -29.23
C ILE A 90 11.80 1.15 -29.80
N GLU A 91 12.98 1.36 -29.23
CA GLU A 91 13.93 2.41 -29.60
C GLU A 91 15.34 1.82 -29.70
N PRO A 92 15.68 1.12 -30.82
CA PRO A 92 16.97 0.47 -31.02
C PRO A 92 18.14 1.46 -31.12
N GLU A 93 17.88 2.69 -31.52
CA GLU A 93 18.83 3.81 -31.59
C GLU A 93 18.12 5.09 -31.12
N GLU A 94 18.85 6.03 -30.55
CA GLU A 94 18.30 7.28 -30.04
C GLU A 94 17.45 8.00 -31.09
N GLY A 95 16.17 8.24 -30.75
CA GLY A 95 15.19 8.92 -31.59
C GLY A 95 14.61 8.08 -32.74
N HIS A 96 15.00 6.81 -32.88
CA HIS A 96 14.44 5.87 -33.85
C HIS A 96 13.50 4.87 -33.20
N TYR A 97 12.19 5.08 -33.40
CA TYR A 97 11.14 4.29 -32.74
C TYR A 97 10.55 3.27 -33.72
N ASP A 98 10.55 1.99 -33.34
CA ASP A 98 9.82 0.90 -33.99
C ASP A 98 8.67 0.43 -33.10
N LEU A 99 7.47 0.87 -33.39
CA LEU A 99 6.24 0.51 -32.69
C LEU A 99 5.35 -0.43 -33.52
N ASP A 100 5.74 -0.77 -34.73
CA ASP A 100 4.88 -1.53 -35.64
C ASP A 100 4.71 -3.00 -35.18
N TRP A 101 5.73 -3.60 -34.60
CA TRP A 101 5.61 -4.93 -34.01
C TRP A 101 4.64 -4.93 -32.81
N LEU A 102 4.69 -3.92 -31.95
CA LEU A 102 3.82 -3.81 -30.78
C LEU A 102 2.36 -3.57 -31.22
N GLU A 103 2.13 -2.77 -32.27
CA GLU A 103 0.78 -2.60 -32.81
C GLU A 103 0.23 -3.93 -33.35
N ARG A 104 1.05 -4.73 -34.06
CA ARG A 104 0.62 -6.06 -34.51
C ARG A 104 0.27 -6.97 -33.33
N ALA A 105 1.07 -6.93 -32.25
CA ALA A 105 0.80 -7.70 -31.04
C ALA A 105 -0.52 -7.25 -30.36
N VAL A 106 -0.74 -5.95 -30.21
CA VAL A 106 -2.01 -5.40 -29.65
C VAL A 106 -3.21 -5.79 -30.51
N ARG A 107 -3.13 -5.66 -31.84
CA ARG A 107 -4.21 -6.06 -32.76
C ARG A 107 -4.49 -7.55 -32.70
N LEU A 108 -3.46 -8.37 -32.52
CA LEU A 108 -3.65 -9.81 -32.39
C LEU A 108 -4.29 -10.17 -31.05
N ALA A 109 -3.90 -9.52 -29.95
CA ALA A 109 -4.54 -9.68 -28.63
C ALA A 109 -6.02 -9.29 -28.69
N GLU A 110 -6.36 -8.16 -29.34
CA GLU A 110 -7.76 -7.72 -29.54
C GLU A 110 -8.58 -8.79 -30.31
N LYS A 111 -8.01 -9.43 -31.34
CA LYS A 111 -8.65 -10.51 -32.08
C LYS A 111 -8.98 -11.72 -31.18
N HIS A 112 -8.16 -12.00 -30.18
CA HIS A 112 -8.37 -13.03 -29.16
C HIS A 112 -9.13 -12.54 -27.92
N HIS A 113 -9.80 -11.37 -28.01
CA HIS A 113 -10.56 -10.79 -26.91
C HIS A 113 -9.77 -10.49 -25.63
N ILE A 114 -8.45 -10.27 -25.80
CA ILE A 114 -7.52 -9.96 -24.71
C ILE A 114 -7.23 -8.46 -24.73
N ALA A 115 -7.62 -7.74 -23.67
CA ALA A 115 -7.30 -6.34 -23.48
C ALA A 115 -5.81 -6.18 -23.11
N VAL A 116 -5.24 -5.02 -23.42
CA VAL A 116 -3.81 -4.78 -23.22
C VAL A 116 -3.60 -3.66 -22.21
N VAL A 117 -2.68 -3.86 -21.27
CA VAL A 117 -2.05 -2.83 -20.44
C VAL A 117 -0.64 -2.61 -20.97
N ILE A 118 -0.31 -1.40 -21.39
CA ILE A 118 1.03 -1.07 -21.88
C ILE A 118 1.88 -0.59 -20.71
N GLY A 119 3.00 -1.27 -20.45
CA GLY A 119 4.04 -0.81 -19.55
C GLY A 119 4.97 0.20 -20.22
N THR A 120 5.28 1.33 -19.55
CA THR A 120 6.37 2.18 -20.02
C THR A 120 7.70 1.49 -19.67
N PRO A 121 8.64 1.33 -20.63
CA PRO A 121 9.81 0.48 -20.44
C PRO A 121 10.92 1.14 -19.61
N THR A 122 10.55 2.04 -18.71
CA THR A 122 11.45 2.96 -18.03
C THR A 122 12.16 2.35 -16.82
N ASP A 123 12.02 1.05 -16.59
CA ASP A 123 12.81 0.33 -15.57
C ASP A 123 14.05 -0.38 -16.17
N ALA A 124 14.10 -0.53 -17.49
CA ALA A 124 15.18 -1.19 -18.21
C ALA A 124 15.68 -0.34 -19.40
N PRO A 125 16.48 0.72 -19.14
CA PRO A 125 17.00 1.57 -20.20
C PRO A 125 17.92 0.78 -21.14
N PRO A 126 17.92 1.10 -22.48
CA PRO A 126 18.73 0.41 -23.46
C PRO A 126 20.23 0.71 -23.33
N ALA A 127 21.05 -0.15 -23.91
CA ALA A 127 22.50 -0.02 -23.83
C ALA A 127 23.03 1.26 -24.48
N TRP A 128 22.41 1.71 -25.58
CA TRP A 128 22.81 2.96 -26.24
C TRP A 128 22.63 4.16 -25.30
N LEU A 129 21.54 4.21 -24.51
CA LEU A 129 21.24 5.30 -23.58
C LEU A 129 22.28 5.38 -22.48
N THR A 130 22.55 4.25 -21.79
CA THR A 130 23.53 4.23 -20.70
C THR A 130 24.97 4.46 -21.18
N ALA A 131 25.30 4.10 -22.42
CA ALA A 131 26.62 4.34 -23.02
C ALA A 131 26.83 5.78 -23.48
N ALA A 132 25.80 6.41 -24.10
CA ALA A 132 25.86 7.78 -24.59
C ALA A 132 25.66 8.81 -23.47
N HIS A 133 24.85 8.46 -22.44
CA HIS A 133 24.41 9.33 -21.36
C HIS A 133 24.74 8.73 -19.97
N PRO A 134 26.04 8.52 -19.63
CA PRO A 134 26.43 7.89 -18.36
C PRO A 134 25.99 8.69 -17.11
N GLU A 135 25.66 9.97 -17.23
CA GLU A 135 25.07 10.79 -16.16
C GLU A 135 23.64 10.35 -15.77
N THR A 136 23.00 9.50 -16.57
CA THR A 136 21.71 8.90 -16.24
C THR A 136 21.86 7.68 -15.32
N LEU A 137 23.06 7.16 -15.14
CA LEU A 137 23.32 6.01 -14.29
C LEU A 137 23.22 6.36 -12.81
N ARG A 138 22.66 5.45 -12.04
CA ARG A 138 22.60 5.53 -10.59
C ARG A 138 23.98 5.37 -9.96
N ILE A 139 24.23 6.17 -8.92
CA ILE A 139 25.44 6.03 -8.08
C ILE A 139 24.99 5.50 -6.71
N ASP A 140 25.56 4.40 -6.25
CA ASP A 140 25.26 3.83 -4.95
C ASP A 140 25.85 4.64 -3.77
N ALA A 141 25.49 4.28 -2.54
CA ALA A 141 25.95 4.96 -1.34
C ALA A 141 27.49 4.87 -1.11
N THR A 142 28.21 4.00 -1.84
CA THR A 142 29.67 3.90 -1.82
C THR A 142 30.35 4.80 -2.86
N GLY A 143 29.57 5.47 -3.72
CA GLY A 143 30.03 6.32 -4.80
C GLY A 143 30.31 5.56 -6.11
N ARG A 144 29.89 4.30 -6.22
CA ARG A 144 30.09 3.49 -7.42
C ARG A 144 28.90 3.66 -8.38
N PRO A 145 29.12 3.99 -9.65
CA PRO A 145 28.08 4.01 -10.65
C PRO A 145 27.60 2.58 -10.97
N ALA A 146 26.30 2.43 -11.22
CA ALA A 146 25.76 1.21 -11.77
C ALA A 146 26.24 1.01 -13.20
N GLU A 147 26.26 -0.25 -13.65
CA GLU A 147 26.65 -0.60 -15.00
C GLU A 147 25.45 -1.20 -15.75
N HIS A 148 25.44 -1.11 -17.09
CA HIS A 148 24.42 -1.76 -17.90
C HIS A 148 24.53 -3.30 -17.78
N GLY A 149 23.40 -3.99 -17.88
CA GLY A 149 23.34 -5.47 -17.89
C GLY A 149 22.35 -6.06 -16.88
N SER A 150 21.61 -5.19 -16.20
CA SER A 150 20.49 -5.54 -15.35
C SER A 150 19.37 -4.53 -15.59
N ARG A 151 18.31 -4.55 -14.78
CA ARG A 151 17.34 -3.45 -14.68
C ARG A 151 17.70 -2.52 -13.51
N ARG A 152 17.07 -1.32 -13.43
CA ARG A 152 17.24 -0.33 -12.34
C ARG A 152 18.65 0.28 -12.21
N GLN A 153 19.42 0.30 -13.29
CA GLN A 153 20.71 0.99 -13.30
C GLN A 153 20.60 2.51 -13.45
N PHE A 154 19.42 3.05 -13.63
CA PHE A 154 19.16 4.47 -13.88
C PHE A 154 18.98 5.29 -12.59
N ASN A 155 19.23 6.58 -12.70
CA ASN A 155 18.92 7.57 -11.69
C ASN A 155 17.56 8.23 -11.99
N TYR A 156 16.51 7.84 -11.28
CA TYR A 156 15.17 8.41 -11.41
C TYR A 156 15.08 9.92 -11.08
N ALA A 157 16.07 10.47 -10.37
CA ALA A 157 16.20 11.89 -10.09
C ALA A 157 16.87 12.66 -11.25
N SER A 158 17.54 11.97 -12.20
CA SER A 158 18.22 12.62 -13.31
C SER A 158 17.26 13.34 -14.24
N PRO A 159 17.41 14.68 -14.48
CA PRO A 159 16.57 15.40 -15.42
C PRO A 159 16.67 14.84 -16.85
N GLU A 160 17.87 14.39 -17.25
CA GLU A 160 18.08 13.82 -18.57
C GLU A 160 17.36 12.48 -18.73
N TYR A 161 17.46 11.60 -17.71
CA TYR A 161 16.72 10.33 -17.73
C TYR A 161 15.21 10.56 -17.80
N ARG A 162 14.68 11.49 -17.01
CA ARG A 162 13.26 11.87 -17.04
C ARG A 162 12.79 12.36 -18.40
N LYS A 163 13.65 13.06 -19.14
CA LYS A 163 13.34 13.50 -20.51
C LYS A 163 13.21 12.28 -21.44
N PHE A 164 14.14 11.34 -21.41
CA PHE A 164 14.03 10.10 -22.19
C PHE A 164 12.77 9.30 -21.82
N CYS A 165 12.44 9.22 -20.53
CA CYS A 165 11.20 8.58 -20.06
C CYS A 165 9.94 9.27 -20.61
N ALA A 166 9.92 10.62 -20.63
CA ALA A 166 8.83 11.38 -21.21
C ALA A 166 8.72 11.16 -22.73
N ASP A 167 9.85 11.11 -23.43
CA ASP A 167 9.89 10.95 -24.88
C ASP A 167 9.34 9.57 -25.28
N ILE A 168 9.83 8.47 -24.66
CA ILE A 168 9.35 7.11 -24.97
C ILE A 168 7.87 6.94 -24.57
N ALA A 169 7.46 7.39 -23.37
CA ALA A 169 6.07 7.35 -22.95
C ALA A 169 5.16 8.15 -23.90
N GLY A 170 5.66 9.29 -24.40
CA GLY A 170 4.96 10.12 -25.38
C GLY A 170 4.79 9.44 -26.75
N GLN A 171 5.78 8.68 -27.23
CA GLN A 171 5.66 7.92 -28.46
C GLN A 171 4.64 6.79 -28.33
N LEU A 172 4.70 6.04 -27.24
CA LEU A 172 3.71 5.00 -26.93
C LEU A 172 2.29 5.59 -26.84
N ALA A 173 2.10 6.68 -26.10
CA ALA A 173 0.79 7.29 -25.94
C ALA A 173 0.23 7.91 -27.24
N ARG A 174 1.05 8.45 -28.13
CA ARG A 174 0.59 8.89 -29.45
C ARG A 174 0.11 7.73 -30.33
N ARG A 175 0.76 6.56 -30.22
CA ARG A 175 0.41 5.38 -31.04
C ARG A 175 -0.83 4.67 -30.49
N PHE A 176 -0.87 4.45 -29.18
CA PHE A 176 -1.84 3.57 -28.52
C PHE A 176 -2.87 4.29 -27.64
N GLY A 177 -2.74 5.59 -27.44
CA GLY A 177 -3.61 6.34 -26.53
C GLY A 177 -5.09 6.37 -26.91
N HIS A 178 -5.44 6.05 -28.17
CA HIS A 178 -6.83 5.89 -28.63
C HIS A 178 -7.12 4.49 -29.19
N ASP A 179 -6.24 3.55 -28.94
CA ASP A 179 -6.43 2.16 -29.38
C ASP A 179 -7.46 1.47 -28.48
N PRO A 180 -8.55 0.92 -29.05
CA PRO A 180 -9.60 0.28 -28.26
C PRO A 180 -9.16 -1.01 -27.56
N GLY A 181 -8.11 -1.68 -28.04
CA GLY A 181 -7.52 -2.86 -27.41
C GLY A 181 -6.70 -2.51 -26.15
N VAL A 182 -6.33 -1.22 -25.96
CA VAL A 182 -5.53 -0.78 -24.81
C VAL A 182 -6.44 -0.17 -23.75
N ILE A 183 -6.45 -0.78 -22.56
CA ILE A 183 -7.32 -0.36 -21.45
C ILE A 183 -6.60 0.49 -20.38
N GLY A 184 -5.28 0.45 -20.36
CA GLY A 184 -4.51 1.16 -19.33
C GLY A 184 -3.01 1.16 -19.56
N TRP A 185 -2.33 1.85 -18.66
CA TRP A 185 -0.89 2.10 -18.66
C TRP A 185 -0.28 1.76 -17.31
N GLN A 186 0.85 1.04 -17.32
CA GLN A 186 1.70 0.88 -16.15
C GLN A 186 2.93 1.77 -16.30
N ILE A 187 3.23 2.61 -15.30
CA ILE A 187 4.38 3.50 -15.30
C ILE A 187 5.58 2.81 -14.65
N GLY A 188 6.63 2.52 -15.42
CA GLY A 188 7.83 1.85 -14.91
C GLY A 188 7.53 0.50 -14.28
N ASN A 189 8.36 0.07 -13.32
CA ASN A 189 8.21 -1.21 -12.63
C ASN A 189 8.89 -1.20 -11.25
N GLU A 190 8.18 -1.53 -10.17
CA GLU A 190 8.69 -1.84 -8.83
C GLU A 190 9.80 -0.88 -8.34
N TYR A 191 9.47 0.37 -8.05
CA TYR A 191 10.42 1.40 -7.59
C TYR A 191 11.18 0.95 -6.35
N THR A 192 12.52 0.99 -6.35
CA THR A 192 13.31 0.53 -5.19
C THR A 192 14.55 1.36 -4.91
N ASP A 193 15.39 1.59 -5.91
CA ASP A 193 16.76 2.05 -5.73
C ASP A 193 16.88 3.56 -5.61
N GLU A 194 17.85 4.03 -4.78
CA GLU A 194 18.18 5.43 -4.60
C GLU A 194 19.51 5.76 -5.29
N SER A 195 19.72 7.04 -5.66
CA SER A 195 20.98 7.52 -6.21
C SER A 195 21.66 8.54 -5.29
N PHE A 196 22.96 8.38 -5.11
CA PHE A 196 23.80 9.23 -4.25
C PHE A 196 24.75 10.13 -5.05
N ASP A 197 24.33 10.53 -6.23
CA ASP A 197 25.10 11.40 -7.13
C ASP A 197 25.02 12.88 -6.74
N PRO A 198 25.92 13.73 -7.29
CA PRO A 198 25.94 15.16 -7.00
C PRO A 198 24.66 15.91 -7.41
N ALA A 199 23.98 15.48 -8.48
CA ALA A 199 22.73 16.14 -8.94
C ALA A 199 21.59 15.83 -7.97
N THR A 200 21.45 14.60 -7.51
CA THR A 200 20.50 14.20 -6.47
C THR A 200 20.74 14.97 -5.17
N ARG A 201 22.02 15.16 -4.78
CA ARG A 201 22.36 15.99 -3.61
C ARG A 201 21.89 17.44 -3.75
N LEU A 202 22.09 18.06 -4.91
CA LEU A 202 21.63 19.42 -5.16
C LEU A 202 20.09 19.52 -5.12
N GLN A 203 19.39 18.52 -5.64
CA GLN A 203 17.93 18.47 -5.57
C GLN A 203 17.44 18.33 -4.13
N PHE A 204 18.07 17.48 -3.33
CA PHE A 204 17.75 17.34 -1.91
C PHE A 204 17.99 18.65 -1.15
N GLN A 205 19.11 19.34 -1.36
CA GLN A 205 19.38 20.65 -0.77
C GLN A 205 18.34 21.70 -1.17
N ALA A 206 17.93 21.71 -2.43
CA ALA A 206 16.85 22.58 -2.92
C ALA A 206 15.50 22.23 -2.27
N TRP A 207 15.20 20.96 -2.10
CA TRP A 207 14.00 20.48 -1.40
C TRP A 207 13.98 20.93 0.06
N LEU A 208 15.08 20.78 0.79
CA LEU A 208 15.23 21.26 2.16
C LEU A 208 15.04 22.77 2.27
N LYS A 209 15.60 23.52 1.31
CA LYS A 209 15.43 24.98 1.25
C LYS A 209 13.95 25.38 1.05
N ARG A 210 13.20 24.65 0.22
CA ARG A 210 11.75 24.89 0.08
C ARG A 210 11.00 24.56 1.36
N LYS A 211 11.32 23.44 2.03
CA LYS A 211 10.66 22.98 3.24
C LYS A 211 10.90 23.90 4.44
N TYR A 212 12.14 24.30 4.69
CA TYR A 212 12.51 25.04 5.90
C TYR A 212 12.64 26.55 5.70
N GLY A 213 12.82 27.01 4.49
CA GLY A 213 13.02 28.44 4.17
C GLY A 213 14.39 28.98 4.59
N THR A 214 14.84 28.70 5.83
CA THR A 214 16.11 29.16 6.38
C THR A 214 16.90 28.03 7.03
N LEU A 215 18.23 28.15 7.04
CA LEU A 215 19.12 27.22 7.77
C LEU A 215 18.89 27.23 9.28
N ASP A 216 18.53 28.38 9.85
CA ASP A 216 18.21 28.47 11.27
C ASP A 216 16.95 27.64 11.63
N ALA A 217 15.94 27.60 10.74
CA ALA A 217 14.77 26.77 10.93
C ALA A 217 15.13 25.28 10.83
N LEU A 218 15.90 24.88 9.83
CA LEU A 218 16.40 23.52 9.67
C LEU A 218 17.25 23.09 10.86
N ASN A 219 18.24 23.90 11.25
CA ASN A 219 19.13 23.59 12.37
C ASN A 219 18.36 23.41 13.69
N ARG A 220 17.33 24.21 13.94
CA ARG A 220 16.44 24.02 15.11
C ARG A 220 15.65 22.74 15.03
N ALA A 221 15.05 22.44 13.87
CA ALA A 221 14.24 21.26 13.65
C ALA A 221 15.05 19.95 13.83
N TRP A 222 16.26 19.90 13.28
CA TRP A 222 17.13 18.74 13.37
C TRP A 222 18.01 18.73 14.66
N VAL A 223 17.93 19.75 15.49
CA VAL A 223 18.74 19.89 16.72
C VAL A 223 20.25 19.71 16.43
N THR A 224 20.74 20.39 15.40
CA THR A 224 22.09 20.18 14.83
C THR A 224 23.25 20.63 15.74
N ALA A 225 22.97 21.31 16.86
CA ALA A 225 23.97 21.61 17.89
C ALA A 225 24.61 20.34 18.46
N TYR A 226 23.94 19.20 18.40
CA TYR A 226 24.48 17.91 18.81
C TYR A 226 25.63 17.47 17.89
N TRP A 227 26.79 17.17 18.46
CA TRP A 227 28.03 16.78 17.78
C TRP A 227 28.48 17.75 16.68
N SER A 228 28.25 19.07 16.86
CA SER A 228 28.66 20.10 15.90
C SER A 228 28.14 19.90 14.47
N GLN A 229 26.90 19.45 14.34
CA GLN A 229 26.26 19.20 13.04
C GLN A 229 25.60 20.45 12.44
N THR A 230 25.77 21.64 13.05
CA THR A 230 25.15 22.89 12.60
C THR A 230 25.63 23.30 11.21
N TYR A 231 24.71 23.55 10.30
CA TYR A 231 24.98 23.99 8.94
C TYR A 231 24.89 25.50 8.82
N TYR A 232 25.83 26.11 8.13
CA TYR A 232 25.87 27.55 7.84
C TYR A 232 25.64 27.86 6.36
N ARG A 233 25.72 26.85 5.48
CA ARG A 233 25.41 26.92 4.05
C ARG A 233 24.63 25.67 3.62
N TRP A 234 23.73 25.83 2.65
CA TRP A 234 22.94 24.72 2.13
C TRP A 234 23.79 23.63 1.49
N GLU A 235 24.91 24.03 0.86
CA GLU A 235 25.86 23.14 0.16
C GLU A 235 26.62 22.21 1.13
N GLU A 236 26.63 22.53 2.43
CA GLU A 236 27.25 21.70 3.46
C GLU A 236 26.41 20.46 3.80
N ILE A 237 25.12 20.47 3.48
CA ILE A 237 24.22 19.36 3.83
C ILE A 237 24.52 18.17 2.89
N PRO A 238 24.90 17.00 3.47
CA PRO A 238 25.17 15.80 2.67
C PRO A 238 23.88 15.06 2.30
N LEU A 239 23.99 14.12 1.35
CA LEU A 239 23.08 12.97 1.34
C LEU A 239 23.37 12.09 2.58
N PRO A 240 22.39 11.37 3.12
CA PRO A 240 22.56 10.63 4.36
C PRO A 240 23.56 9.48 4.21
N SER A 241 24.23 9.19 5.34
CA SER A 241 25.04 7.98 5.53
C SER A 241 24.55 7.25 6.78
N ALA A 242 24.97 6.01 6.95
CA ALA A 242 24.67 5.26 8.17
C ALA A 242 25.07 6.05 9.42
N GLY A 243 24.16 6.15 10.40
CA GLY A 243 24.38 6.89 11.64
C GLY A 243 24.30 8.42 11.52
N GLY A 244 23.67 8.94 10.48
CA GLY A 244 23.40 10.37 10.30
C GLY A 244 22.39 10.95 11.30
N ASN A 245 22.22 12.29 11.26
CA ASN A 245 21.24 12.99 12.06
C ASN A 245 19.82 12.44 11.79
N PRO A 246 19.01 12.09 12.81
CA PRO A 246 17.67 11.53 12.61
C PRO A 246 16.74 12.39 11.74
N GLY A 247 16.79 13.71 11.86
CA GLY A 247 16.03 14.64 11.04
C GLY A 247 16.47 14.61 9.56
N LEU A 248 17.79 14.56 9.31
CA LEU A 248 18.33 14.39 7.97
C LEU A 248 17.88 13.08 7.33
N LEU A 249 17.91 11.96 8.07
CA LEU A 249 17.50 10.65 7.59
C LEU A 249 16.01 10.64 7.22
N LEU A 250 15.16 11.18 8.09
CA LEU A 250 13.71 11.24 7.85
C LEU A 250 13.39 12.12 6.65
N ASP A 251 13.97 13.30 6.56
CA ASP A 251 13.71 14.20 5.43
C ASP A 251 14.23 13.66 4.11
N HIS A 252 15.31 12.86 4.13
CA HIS A 252 15.75 12.19 2.93
C HIS A 252 14.73 11.14 2.43
N ARG A 253 14.13 10.35 3.32
CA ARG A 253 13.06 9.39 2.95
C ARG A 253 11.84 10.09 2.34
N ARG A 254 11.44 11.23 2.90
CA ARG A 254 10.38 12.07 2.34
C ARG A 254 10.75 12.61 0.97
N PHE A 255 12.00 13.09 0.81
CA PHE A 255 12.51 13.54 -0.48
C PHE A 255 12.52 12.40 -1.51
N VAL A 256 12.93 11.19 -1.14
CA VAL A 256 12.90 10.01 -2.02
C VAL A 256 11.47 9.71 -2.48
N SER A 257 10.49 9.73 -1.57
CA SER A 257 9.07 9.52 -1.90
C SER A 257 8.55 10.56 -2.90
N GLU A 258 8.81 11.85 -2.65
CA GLU A 258 8.43 12.93 -3.57
C GLU A 258 9.14 12.81 -4.92
N THR A 259 10.41 12.41 -4.92
CA THR A 259 11.21 12.30 -6.16
C THR A 259 10.72 11.16 -7.05
N TRP A 260 10.31 10.01 -6.47
CA TRP A 260 9.66 8.93 -7.21
C TRP A 260 8.29 9.34 -7.74
N ARG A 261 7.47 9.99 -6.91
CA ARG A 261 6.19 10.57 -7.36
C ARG A 261 6.40 11.53 -8.54
N ASP A 262 7.38 12.41 -8.47
CA ASP A 262 7.67 13.36 -9.54
C ASP A 262 8.23 12.68 -10.80
N PHE A 263 8.97 11.57 -10.65
CA PHE A 263 9.43 10.74 -11.77
C PHE A 263 8.26 10.14 -12.55
N GLN A 264 7.31 9.54 -11.85
CA GLN A 264 6.12 8.99 -12.53
C GLN A 264 5.20 10.09 -13.08
N GLN A 265 5.09 11.25 -12.41
CA GLN A 265 4.25 12.36 -12.84
C GLN A 265 4.64 12.88 -14.23
N VAL A 266 5.94 12.93 -14.54
CA VAL A 266 6.43 13.29 -15.87
C VAL A 266 5.85 12.40 -16.95
N GLN A 267 5.76 11.10 -16.72
CA GLN A 267 5.20 10.12 -17.65
C GLN A 267 3.68 10.19 -17.69
N ILE A 268 3.02 10.35 -16.53
CA ILE A 268 1.56 10.53 -16.43
C ILE A 268 1.12 11.75 -17.26
N ASP A 269 1.77 12.89 -17.11
CA ASP A 269 1.42 14.13 -17.83
C ASP A 269 1.50 13.95 -19.34
N VAL A 270 2.52 13.25 -19.82
CA VAL A 270 2.70 12.99 -21.25
C VAL A 270 1.67 11.99 -21.77
N ILE A 271 1.39 10.90 -21.03
CA ILE A 271 0.37 9.91 -21.41
C ILE A 271 -1.00 10.59 -21.47
N ARG A 272 -1.39 11.33 -20.43
CA ARG A 272 -2.68 12.05 -20.37
C ARG A 272 -2.88 13.04 -21.50
N LYS A 273 -1.82 13.57 -22.06
CA LYS A 273 -1.88 14.49 -23.21
C LYS A 273 -2.38 13.82 -24.49
N TYR A 274 -2.12 12.51 -24.66
CA TYR A 274 -2.36 11.79 -25.90
C TYR A 274 -3.31 10.59 -25.74
N ALA A 275 -3.54 10.12 -24.52
CA ALA A 275 -4.37 8.96 -24.24
C ALA A 275 -5.83 9.33 -23.96
N ASP A 276 -6.75 8.41 -24.26
CA ASP A 276 -8.15 8.51 -23.87
C ASP A 276 -8.27 8.54 -22.34
N PRO A 277 -9.05 9.45 -21.74
CA PRO A 277 -9.24 9.49 -20.29
C PRO A 277 -9.80 8.20 -19.67
N ARG A 278 -10.36 7.31 -20.47
CA ARG A 278 -10.85 5.98 -20.01
C ARG A 278 -9.73 4.96 -19.80
N GLN A 279 -8.57 5.16 -20.41
CA GLN A 279 -7.39 4.33 -20.15
C GLN A 279 -6.82 4.71 -18.78
N PHE A 280 -6.85 3.79 -17.82
CA PHE A 280 -6.31 4.04 -16.49
C PHE A 280 -4.78 4.12 -16.49
N ILE A 281 -4.22 4.77 -15.49
CA ILE A 281 -2.78 4.78 -15.23
C ILE A 281 -2.52 4.20 -13.84
N THR A 282 -1.57 3.26 -13.78
CA THR A 282 -1.11 2.61 -12.55
C THR A 282 0.40 2.40 -12.56
N THR A 283 0.94 1.85 -11.47
CA THR A 283 2.27 1.23 -11.38
C THR A 283 2.21 0.06 -10.41
N ASN A 284 3.01 -0.98 -10.64
CA ASN A 284 3.12 -2.10 -9.73
C ASN A 284 4.15 -1.82 -8.63
N ILE A 285 3.82 -2.15 -7.40
CA ILE A 285 4.68 -1.88 -6.23
C ILE A 285 4.62 -3.03 -5.23
N GLY A 286 5.74 -3.28 -4.56
CA GLY A 286 5.81 -4.29 -3.50
C GLY A 286 5.06 -3.88 -2.24
N GLY A 287 4.68 -4.84 -1.39
CA GLY A 287 4.03 -4.60 -0.11
C GLY A 287 5.00 -4.15 1.00
N LEU A 288 4.48 -3.96 2.22
CA LEU A 288 5.27 -3.63 3.40
C LEU A 288 6.34 -4.71 3.67
N GLY A 289 7.55 -4.25 3.97
CA GLY A 289 8.70 -5.11 4.22
C GLY A 289 9.49 -5.46 2.96
N TRP A 290 9.02 -5.09 1.78
CA TRP A 290 9.75 -5.21 0.51
C TRP A 290 10.22 -3.85 -0.01
N SER A 291 9.32 -2.86 -0.09
CA SER A 291 9.62 -1.52 -0.62
C SER A 291 9.36 -0.46 0.44
N ASP A 292 10.18 -0.39 1.48
CA ASP A 292 9.99 0.53 2.62
C ASP A 292 10.77 1.85 2.49
N ASN A 293 11.43 2.11 1.35
CA ASN A 293 12.25 3.31 1.15
C ASN A 293 11.45 4.57 0.83
N TRP A 294 10.19 4.44 0.47
CA TRP A 294 9.27 5.50 0.09
C TRP A 294 7.85 5.19 0.58
N ASP A 295 6.98 6.19 0.52
CA ASP A 295 5.62 6.14 1.05
C ASP A 295 4.64 5.69 -0.05
N HIS A 296 3.99 4.53 0.12
CA HIS A 296 3.02 3.96 -0.81
C HIS A 296 1.82 4.87 -1.04
N TYR A 297 1.33 5.54 0.00
CA TYR A 297 0.19 6.47 -0.12
C TYR A 297 0.55 7.69 -0.97
N GLU A 298 1.80 8.17 -0.84
CA GLU A 298 2.30 9.29 -1.64
C GLU A 298 2.50 8.91 -3.12
N ILE A 299 3.07 7.73 -3.38
CA ILE A 299 3.31 7.21 -4.74
C ILE A 299 1.99 6.95 -5.47
N THR A 300 1.00 6.36 -4.81
CA THR A 300 -0.27 5.98 -5.47
C THR A 300 -1.24 7.15 -5.64
N ARG A 301 -1.00 8.28 -4.97
CA ARG A 301 -1.89 9.46 -5.03
C ARG A 301 -2.23 9.94 -6.45
N PRO A 302 -1.28 10.09 -7.39
CA PRO A 302 -1.56 10.57 -8.74
C PRO A 302 -2.09 9.48 -9.70
N LEU A 303 -2.10 8.22 -9.30
CA LEU A 303 -2.56 7.10 -10.13
C LEU A 303 -4.09 6.98 -10.09
N ASP A 304 -4.67 6.44 -11.16
CA ASP A 304 -6.11 6.14 -11.18
C ASP A 304 -6.45 4.89 -10.39
N LEU A 305 -5.56 3.90 -10.42
CA LEU A 305 -5.73 2.57 -9.87
C LEU A 305 -4.50 2.22 -9.01
N ALA A 306 -4.74 1.67 -7.82
CA ALA A 306 -3.69 1.03 -7.04
C ALA A 306 -3.40 -0.36 -7.60
N SER A 307 -2.13 -0.73 -7.75
CA SER A 307 -1.77 -2.11 -8.04
C SER A 307 -0.47 -2.52 -7.34
N TRP A 308 -0.38 -3.81 -7.00
CA TRP A 308 0.74 -4.33 -6.24
C TRP A 308 1.14 -5.74 -6.71
N ASP A 309 2.31 -6.21 -6.25
CA ASP A 309 2.89 -7.49 -6.62
C ASP A 309 2.84 -8.44 -5.44
N ASP A 310 2.06 -9.52 -5.59
CA ASP A 310 1.76 -10.50 -4.55
C ASP A 310 2.60 -11.76 -4.74
N TYR A 311 3.76 -11.80 -4.09
CA TYR A 311 4.65 -12.95 -4.11
C TYR A 311 4.82 -13.57 -2.74
N VAL A 312 4.70 -14.90 -2.67
CA VAL A 312 4.98 -15.66 -1.45
C VAL A 312 6.49 -15.70 -1.16
N GLY A 313 7.31 -15.84 -2.18
CA GLY A 313 8.76 -15.96 -2.07
C GLY A 313 9.17 -17.34 -1.55
N GLU A 314 9.51 -17.44 -0.26
CA GLU A 314 9.93 -18.67 0.38
C GLU A 314 8.79 -19.34 1.15
N GLY A 315 8.69 -20.67 1.06
CA GLY A 315 7.68 -21.46 1.77
C GLY A 315 6.31 -21.42 1.10
N HIS A 316 5.26 -21.40 1.91
CA HIS A 316 3.86 -21.40 1.49
C HIS A 316 3.14 -20.12 1.96
N LEU A 317 1.91 -19.94 1.50
CA LEU A 317 1.08 -18.77 1.80
C LEU A 317 0.95 -18.51 3.31
N ASN A 318 1.45 -17.39 3.76
CA ASN A 318 1.12 -16.85 5.07
C ASN A 318 -0.18 -16.07 4.98
N VAL A 319 -1.29 -16.75 5.20
CA VAL A 319 -2.66 -16.24 4.98
C VAL A 319 -2.87 -14.85 5.60
N ALA A 320 -2.52 -14.67 6.87
CA ALA A 320 -2.77 -13.40 7.56
C ALA A 320 -1.86 -12.27 7.07
N ARG A 321 -0.61 -12.58 6.69
CA ARG A 321 0.30 -11.57 6.11
C ARG A 321 -0.17 -11.16 4.73
N ASN A 322 -0.56 -12.12 3.90
CA ASN A 322 -1.04 -11.85 2.55
C ASN A 322 -2.34 -11.03 2.57
N ALA A 323 -3.31 -11.44 3.39
CA ALA A 323 -4.53 -10.68 3.63
C ALA A 323 -4.25 -9.24 4.08
N ALA A 324 -3.29 -9.04 5.00
CA ALA A 324 -2.89 -7.70 5.43
C ALA A 324 -2.27 -6.86 4.28
N MET A 325 -1.54 -7.49 3.36
CA MET A 325 -0.99 -6.77 2.20
C MET A 325 -2.07 -6.37 1.20
N HIS A 326 -3.08 -7.21 0.99
CA HIS A 326 -4.25 -6.85 0.18
C HIS A 326 -5.05 -5.69 0.81
N ASP A 327 -5.32 -5.74 2.12
CA ASP A 327 -6.00 -4.64 2.83
C ASP A 327 -5.15 -3.37 2.85
N PHE A 328 -3.83 -3.48 2.85
CA PHE A 328 -2.91 -2.36 2.71
C PHE A 328 -2.98 -1.74 1.30
N ALA A 329 -2.96 -2.56 0.24
CA ALA A 329 -3.11 -2.09 -1.14
C ALA A 329 -4.48 -1.41 -1.38
N HIS A 330 -5.56 -2.00 -0.86
CA HIS A 330 -6.88 -1.38 -0.84
C HIS A 330 -6.85 -0.02 -0.11
N GLY A 331 -6.16 0.06 1.02
CA GLY A 331 -6.04 1.26 1.86
C GLY A 331 -5.32 2.43 1.20
N TRP A 332 -4.47 2.22 0.19
CA TRP A 332 -3.76 3.31 -0.49
C TRP A 332 -4.69 4.32 -1.13
N LYS A 333 -5.80 3.85 -1.71
CA LYS A 333 -6.83 4.69 -2.34
C LYS A 333 -8.22 4.53 -1.72
N ARG A 334 -8.42 3.51 -0.87
CA ARG A 334 -9.73 3.06 -0.34
C ARG A 334 -10.71 2.73 -1.45
N GLU A 335 -10.18 2.13 -2.50
CA GLU A 335 -10.88 1.67 -3.70
C GLU A 335 -10.35 0.29 -4.09
N ASN A 336 -11.09 -0.42 -4.91
CA ASN A 336 -10.63 -1.70 -5.46
C ASN A 336 -9.28 -1.52 -6.18
N PHE A 337 -8.46 -2.55 -6.15
CA PHE A 337 -7.09 -2.55 -6.65
C PHE A 337 -6.85 -3.72 -7.62
N TRP A 338 -5.65 -3.79 -8.21
CA TRP A 338 -5.21 -4.93 -9.00
C TRP A 338 -4.00 -5.61 -8.36
N VAL A 339 -3.92 -6.93 -8.45
CA VAL A 339 -2.67 -7.65 -8.33
C VAL A 339 -2.04 -7.65 -9.72
N MET A 340 -1.00 -6.83 -9.90
CA MET A 340 -0.38 -6.66 -11.22
C MET A 340 0.60 -7.78 -11.53
N GLU A 341 1.19 -8.36 -10.48
CA GLU A 341 2.04 -9.54 -10.58
C GLU A 341 1.76 -10.51 -9.44
N THR A 342 1.70 -11.79 -9.78
CA THR A 342 1.78 -12.89 -8.82
C THR A 342 2.40 -14.12 -9.46
N GLN A 343 2.87 -15.06 -8.65
CA GLN A 343 3.53 -16.26 -9.14
C GLN A 343 2.53 -17.36 -9.53
N PRO A 344 2.68 -18.00 -10.70
CA PRO A 344 1.92 -19.21 -11.00
C PRO A 344 2.56 -20.48 -10.42
N GLY A 345 3.77 -20.39 -9.90
CA GLY A 345 4.55 -21.50 -9.36
C GLY A 345 5.61 -21.02 -8.37
N SER A 346 6.88 -21.45 -8.54
CA SER A 346 7.99 -20.94 -7.73
C SER A 346 8.50 -19.59 -8.25
N VAL A 347 9.01 -18.75 -7.36
CA VAL A 347 9.87 -17.62 -7.74
C VAL A 347 11.31 -18.12 -7.99
N ASN A 348 12.24 -17.23 -8.37
CA ASN A 348 13.65 -17.60 -8.57
C ASN A 348 14.65 -16.79 -7.73
N TRP A 349 14.17 -15.86 -6.93
CA TRP A 349 14.97 -14.89 -6.18
C TRP A 349 14.97 -15.13 -4.65
N ALA A 350 14.18 -16.09 -4.16
CA ALA A 350 14.16 -16.44 -2.74
C ALA A 350 15.37 -17.33 -2.37
N PRO A 351 15.78 -17.37 -1.08
CA PRO A 351 16.81 -18.30 -0.62
C PRO A 351 16.47 -19.76 -0.88
N VAL A 352 15.19 -20.11 -0.79
CA VAL A 352 14.61 -21.40 -1.19
C VAL A 352 13.37 -21.11 -2.03
N ASN A 353 13.41 -21.43 -3.32
CA ASN A 353 12.32 -21.20 -4.26
C ASN A 353 11.29 -22.33 -4.17
N THR A 354 10.44 -22.28 -3.15
CA THR A 354 9.40 -23.29 -2.91
C THR A 354 8.31 -23.17 -3.97
N THR A 355 7.90 -24.31 -4.56
CA THR A 355 6.74 -24.35 -5.43
C THR A 355 5.47 -24.38 -4.60
N LEU A 356 4.47 -23.60 -4.98
CA LEU A 356 3.15 -23.61 -4.36
C LEU A 356 2.48 -24.97 -4.53
N ASP A 357 1.72 -25.42 -3.54
CA ASP A 357 0.93 -26.64 -3.62
C ASP A 357 -0.29 -26.48 -4.54
N ALA A 358 -0.78 -27.59 -5.09
CA ALA A 358 -1.98 -27.58 -5.93
C ALA A 358 -3.19 -26.98 -5.17
N GLY A 359 -3.84 -25.98 -5.76
CA GLY A 359 -4.93 -25.22 -5.17
C GLY A 359 -4.48 -23.95 -4.42
N GLU A 360 -3.20 -23.82 -4.05
CA GLU A 360 -2.69 -22.65 -3.32
C GLU A 360 -2.71 -21.40 -4.20
N THR A 361 -2.36 -21.52 -5.48
CA THR A 361 -2.46 -20.44 -6.49
C THR A 361 -3.91 -19.96 -6.64
N ARG A 362 -4.88 -20.88 -6.63
CA ARG A 362 -6.31 -20.55 -6.67
C ARG A 362 -6.76 -19.84 -5.38
N ALA A 363 -6.34 -20.33 -4.21
CA ALA A 363 -6.66 -19.71 -2.94
C ALA A 363 -6.10 -18.27 -2.84
N MET A 364 -4.86 -18.03 -3.31
CA MET A 364 -4.26 -16.70 -3.40
C MET A 364 -5.07 -15.76 -4.30
N ALA A 365 -5.43 -16.20 -5.50
CA ALA A 365 -6.21 -15.38 -6.43
C ALA A 365 -7.57 -14.98 -5.82
N TRP A 366 -8.27 -15.92 -5.18
CA TRP A 366 -9.54 -15.64 -4.53
C TRP A 366 -9.40 -14.83 -3.23
N GLN A 367 -8.27 -14.94 -2.52
CA GLN A 367 -7.98 -14.06 -1.40
C GLN A 367 -7.85 -12.61 -1.88
N ALA A 368 -7.09 -12.36 -2.93
CA ALA A 368 -6.99 -11.03 -3.53
C ALA A 368 -8.36 -10.46 -3.90
N ILE A 369 -9.21 -11.23 -4.60
CA ILE A 369 -10.57 -10.82 -4.96
C ILE A 369 -11.42 -10.56 -3.71
N GLY A 370 -11.36 -11.42 -2.71
CA GLY A 370 -12.08 -11.25 -1.45
C GLY A 370 -11.72 -9.94 -0.73
N HIS A 371 -10.46 -9.53 -0.77
CA HIS A 371 -9.93 -8.30 -0.19
C HIS A 371 -10.04 -7.06 -1.10
N GLY A 372 -10.70 -7.15 -2.25
CA GLY A 372 -11.02 -5.99 -3.08
C GLY A 372 -10.21 -5.87 -4.37
N ALA A 373 -9.46 -6.89 -4.79
CA ALA A 373 -8.91 -6.88 -6.13
C ALA A 373 -10.01 -7.09 -7.19
N ASP A 374 -9.88 -6.41 -8.34
CA ASP A 374 -10.72 -6.61 -9.52
C ASP A 374 -9.93 -7.29 -10.67
N ALA A 375 -8.61 -7.47 -10.50
CA ALA A 375 -7.79 -8.23 -11.43
C ALA A 375 -6.62 -8.92 -10.73
N VAL A 376 -6.21 -10.05 -11.30
CA VAL A 376 -5.00 -10.81 -10.92
C VAL A 376 -4.23 -11.15 -12.19
N LEU A 377 -2.96 -10.72 -12.27
CA LEU A 377 -2.08 -10.98 -13.39
C LEU A 377 -0.89 -11.82 -12.91
N TYR A 378 -0.54 -12.83 -13.70
CA TYR A 378 0.60 -13.69 -13.40
C TYR A 378 1.88 -13.19 -14.08
N TRP A 379 2.96 -13.19 -13.35
CA TRP A 379 4.30 -13.08 -13.90
C TRP A 379 4.96 -14.44 -13.87
N GLN A 380 5.10 -15.11 -15.08
CA GLN A 380 4.78 -14.61 -16.40
C GLN A 380 4.04 -15.68 -17.24
N TRP A 381 3.57 -15.28 -18.42
CA TRP A 381 2.88 -16.19 -19.32
C TRP A 381 3.76 -17.35 -19.76
N ARG A 382 4.99 -17.07 -20.20
CA ARG A 382 5.89 -18.08 -20.80
C ARG A 382 7.30 -17.96 -20.24
N ASP A 383 7.96 -19.10 -20.01
CA ASP A 383 9.35 -19.14 -19.53
C ASP A 383 10.29 -18.35 -20.43
N ALA A 384 11.12 -17.49 -19.87
CA ALA A 384 12.17 -16.80 -20.57
C ALA A 384 13.30 -17.78 -20.94
N LEU A 385 13.78 -17.74 -22.20
CA LEU A 385 14.86 -18.61 -22.64
C LEU A 385 16.21 -18.30 -21.99
N ASN A 386 16.38 -17.04 -21.55
CA ASN A 386 17.59 -16.56 -20.88
C ASN A 386 17.23 -15.31 -20.06
N GLY A 387 18.09 -14.97 -19.11
CA GLY A 387 17.93 -13.82 -18.24
C GLY A 387 18.00 -14.20 -16.77
N GLN A 388 17.98 -13.18 -15.91
CA GLN A 388 18.13 -13.37 -14.47
C GLN A 388 16.98 -14.17 -13.85
N GLU A 389 15.82 -14.18 -14.50
CA GLU A 389 14.59 -14.79 -14.00
C GLU A 389 14.13 -15.98 -14.85
N GLN A 390 15.05 -16.63 -15.57
CA GLN A 390 14.76 -17.78 -16.41
C GLN A 390 14.21 -19.02 -15.67
N TYR A 391 14.36 -19.08 -14.35
CA TYR A 391 13.82 -20.14 -13.50
C TYR A 391 12.55 -19.73 -12.75
N HIS A 392 12.03 -18.53 -13.00
CA HIS A 392 10.76 -18.13 -12.42
C HIS A 392 9.62 -18.96 -13.04
N GLY A 393 8.63 -19.34 -12.22
CA GLY A 393 7.49 -20.10 -12.70
C GLY A 393 6.71 -19.37 -13.77
N ALA A 394 6.24 -20.10 -14.77
CA ALA A 394 5.42 -19.60 -15.85
C ALA A 394 4.18 -20.48 -16.07
N ILE A 395 3.26 -20.05 -16.93
CA ILE A 395 2.04 -20.80 -17.26
C ILE A 395 2.29 -21.73 -18.44
N VAL A 396 3.15 -21.29 -19.38
CA VAL A 396 3.54 -22.03 -20.59
C VAL A 396 5.05 -22.20 -20.61
N GLY A 397 5.51 -23.37 -20.94
CA GLY A 397 6.93 -23.72 -21.00
C GLY A 397 7.68 -23.08 -22.17
N PRO A 398 9.02 -23.18 -22.20
CA PRO A 398 9.84 -22.58 -23.24
C PRO A 398 9.57 -23.19 -24.63
N ASP A 399 9.02 -24.40 -24.69
CA ASP A 399 8.59 -25.06 -25.93
C ASP A 399 7.23 -24.57 -26.46
N GLY A 400 6.51 -23.77 -25.66
CA GLY A 400 5.16 -23.24 -25.93
C GLY A 400 4.04 -24.23 -25.60
N ALA A 401 4.34 -25.30 -24.85
CA ALA A 401 3.31 -26.19 -24.32
C ALA A 401 2.84 -25.74 -22.91
N PRO A 402 1.55 -25.94 -22.59
CA PRO A 402 1.03 -25.69 -21.25
C PRO A 402 1.80 -26.48 -20.18
N LEU A 403 2.19 -25.80 -19.10
CA LEU A 403 2.74 -26.42 -17.90
C LEU A 403 1.60 -26.98 -17.01
N PRO A 404 1.87 -27.86 -16.04
CA PRO A 404 0.84 -28.45 -15.19
C PRO A 404 -0.09 -27.43 -14.53
N ILE A 405 0.40 -26.25 -14.18
CA ILE A 405 -0.36 -25.17 -13.55
C ILE A 405 -1.45 -24.56 -14.46
N TYR A 406 -1.30 -24.70 -15.79
CA TYR A 406 -2.23 -24.14 -16.78
C TYR A 406 -3.69 -24.53 -16.50
N SER A 407 -3.94 -25.79 -16.09
CA SER A 407 -5.30 -26.25 -15.79
C SER A 407 -5.91 -25.56 -14.57
N GLU A 408 -5.10 -25.23 -13.57
CA GLU A 408 -5.55 -24.48 -12.38
C GLU A 408 -5.83 -23.03 -12.76
N ILE A 409 -4.97 -22.40 -13.55
CA ILE A 409 -5.19 -21.03 -14.06
C ILE A 409 -6.47 -20.95 -14.89
N SER A 410 -6.70 -21.92 -15.80
CA SER A 410 -7.94 -21.99 -16.59
C SER A 410 -9.18 -22.14 -15.70
N ARG A 411 -9.09 -22.94 -14.63
CA ARG A 411 -10.18 -23.04 -13.65
C ARG A 411 -10.45 -21.70 -12.98
N ILE A 412 -9.41 -20.97 -12.54
CA ILE A 412 -9.54 -19.63 -11.91
C ILE A 412 -10.23 -18.67 -12.87
N GLY A 413 -9.81 -18.62 -14.14
CA GLY A 413 -10.40 -17.76 -15.16
C GLY A 413 -11.90 -18.04 -15.37
N SER A 414 -12.26 -19.30 -15.53
CA SER A 414 -13.65 -19.73 -15.64
C SER A 414 -14.48 -19.39 -14.38
N GLU A 415 -13.91 -19.49 -13.20
CA GLU A 415 -14.56 -19.08 -11.94
C GLU A 415 -14.76 -17.57 -11.86
N PHE A 416 -13.76 -16.77 -12.29
CA PHE A 416 -13.87 -15.30 -12.35
C PHE A 416 -14.98 -14.87 -13.30
N GLU A 417 -15.10 -15.48 -14.46
CA GLU A 417 -16.22 -15.20 -15.39
C GLU A 417 -17.59 -15.47 -14.74
N ARG A 418 -17.73 -16.61 -14.04
CA ARG A 418 -18.99 -16.93 -13.34
C ARG A 418 -19.32 -15.94 -12.22
N ALA A 419 -18.32 -15.47 -11.49
CA ALA A 419 -18.51 -14.57 -10.36
C ALA A 419 -18.59 -13.08 -10.76
N ALA A 420 -18.25 -12.76 -12.00
CA ALA A 420 -18.09 -11.39 -12.48
C ALA A 420 -19.32 -10.50 -12.20
N ASP A 421 -20.54 -10.98 -12.48
CA ASP A 421 -21.74 -10.18 -12.28
C ASP A 421 -22.09 -10.00 -10.79
N ALA A 422 -21.88 -11.02 -9.95
CA ALA A 422 -22.11 -10.95 -8.52
C ALA A 422 -21.16 -9.96 -7.83
N LEU A 423 -19.92 -9.90 -8.27
CA LEU A 423 -18.87 -9.04 -7.69
C LEU A 423 -18.77 -7.64 -8.33
N ARG A 424 -19.49 -7.41 -9.45
CA ARG A 424 -19.45 -6.12 -10.17
C ARG A 424 -19.82 -4.95 -9.26
N GLY A 425 -18.90 -3.99 -9.09
CA GLY A 425 -19.10 -2.77 -8.30
C GLY A 425 -19.11 -2.98 -6.78
N THR A 426 -18.92 -4.22 -6.30
CA THR A 426 -18.77 -4.49 -4.88
C THR A 426 -17.37 -4.08 -4.39
N ARG A 427 -17.27 -3.73 -3.10
CA ARG A 427 -16.00 -3.37 -2.45
C ARG A 427 -15.98 -3.84 -0.99
N PRO A 428 -14.80 -4.05 -0.39
CA PRO A 428 -14.68 -4.18 1.05
C PRO A 428 -15.22 -2.94 1.77
N GLU A 429 -15.85 -3.13 2.91
CA GLU A 429 -16.31 -2.02 3.76
C GLU A 429 -15.95 -2.32 5.21
N ALA A 430 -14.99 -1.58 5.75
CA ALA A 430 -14.43 -1.79 7.07
C ALA A 430 -14.98 -0.80 8.10
N GLN A 431 -15.17 -1.29 9.33
CA GLN A 431 -15.45 -0.47 10.53
C GLN A 431 -14.25 -0.40 11.46
N VAL A 432 -13.15 -1.06 11.10
CA VAL A 432 -11.88 -1.10 11.83
C VAL A 432 -10.76 -0.65 10.92
N ALA A 433 -9.87 0.20 11.42
CA ALA A 433 -8.64 0.55 10.71
C ALA A 433 -7.38 0.26 11.54
N LEU A 434 -6.31 -0.10 10.84
CA LEU A 434 -4.94 -0.05 11.33
C LEU A 434 -4.21 1.11 10.66
N LEU A 435 -3.55 1.95 11.45
CA LEU A 435 -2.80 3.09 10.93
C LEU A 435 -1.38 2.71 10.61
N VAL A 436 -0.92 3.09 9.43
CA VAL A 436 0.47 3.05 8.99
C VAL A 436 0.97 4.48 8.81
N SER A 437 2.13 4.78 9.36
CA SER A 437 2.84 6.05 9.19
C SER A 437 4.26 5.77 8.75
N TYR A 438 4.63 6.18 7.56
CA TYR A 438 5.99 6.00 7.04
C TYR A 438 7.02 6.78 7.86
N ASP A 439 6.69 7.99 8.30
CA ASP A 439 7.56 8.74 9.21
C ASP A 439 7.87 7.95 10.49
N SER A 440 6.85 7.29 11.06
CA SER A 440 7.01 6.46 12.25
C SER A 440 7.83 5.19 11.96
N ARG A 441 7.59 4.54 10.81
CA ARG A 441 8.34 3.36 10.38
C ARG A 441 9.81 3.70 10.23
N TRP A 442 10.14 4.72 9.43
CA TRP A 442 11.51 5.16 9.22
C TRP A 442 12.20 5.60 10.50
N ALA A 443 11.50 6.35 11.37
CA ALA A 443 12.04 6.78 12.66
C ALA A 443 12.42 5.61 13.57
N ILE A 444 11.65 4.52 13.55
CA ILE A 444 11.93 3.29 14.29
C ILE A 444 13.09 2.53 13.62
N ASP A 445 13.11 2.40 12.30
CA ASP A 445 14.17 1.69 11.56
C ASP A 445 15.54 2.33 11.72
N PHE A 446 15.61 3.66 11.77
CA PHE A 446 16.88 4.38 12.04
C PHE A 446 17.39 4.13 13.46
N GLN A 447 16.49 3.91 14.42
CA GLN A 447 16.81 3.71 15.83
C GLN A 447 15.90 2.62 16.44
N PRO A 448 16.06 1.35 16.05
CA PRO A 448 15.15 0.27 16.45
C PRO A 448 15.21 -0.02 17.95
N HIS A 449 16.35 0.25 18.61
CA HIS A 449 16.62 0.02 20.03
C HIS A 449 16.58 -1.46 20.46
N ASN A 450 15.75 -2.28 19.79
CA ASN A 450 15.78 -3.73 19.83
C ASN A 450 15.77 -4.23 18.37
N ARG A 451 16.82 -4.95 17.96
CA ARG A 451 16.99 -5.45 16.58
C ARG A 451 15.89 -6.41 16.12
N ASN A 452 15.16 -7.01 17.09
CA ASN A 452 14.09 -7.95 16.81
C ASN A 452 12.70 -7.26 16.83
N TYR A 453 12.65 -5.93 16.97
CA TYR A 453 11.40 -5.18 16.90
C TYR A 453 11.03 -4.95 15.43
N ASP A 454 10.28 -5.88 14.87
CA ASP A 454 9.74 -5.77 13.52
C ASP A 454 8.37 -5.10 13.56
N GLN A 455 8.20 -4.01 12.83
CA GLN A 455 6.97 -3.22 12.82
C GLN A 455 5.83 -3.91 12.07
N LEU A 456 6.15 -4.73 11.06
CA LEU A 456 5.15 -5.53 10.37
C LEU A 456 4.62 -6.64 11.29
N ASP A 457 5.48 -7.31 12.04
CA ASP A 457 5.04 -8.30 13.03
C ASP A 457 4.19 -7.68 14.13
N VAL A 458 4.53 -6.46 14.59
CA VAL A 458 3.71 -5.71 15.54
C VAL A 458 2.34 -5.39 14.93
N LEU A 459 2.26 -4.92 13.69
CA LEU A 459 1.00 -4.66 12.98
C LEU A 459 0.18 -5.95 12.85
N LEU A 460 0.80 -7.05 12.42
CA LEU A 460 0.15 -8.35 12.28
C LEU A 460 -0.34 -8.91 13.63
N GLY A 461 0.28 -8.52 14.74
CA GLY A 461 -0.19 -8.83 16.09
C GLY A 461 -1.59 -8.27 16.40
N TYR A 462 -1.95 -7.12 15.83
CA TYR A 462 -3.31 -6.56 15.88
C TYR A 462 -4.20 -7.11 14.77
N TYR A 463 -3.67 -7.29 13.58
CA TYR A 463 -4.42 -7.70 12.39
C TYR A 463 -4.98 -9.11 12.49
N ARG A 464 -4.15 -10.10 12.87
CA ARG A 464 -4.57 -11.52 12.98
C ARG A 464 -5.80 -11.71 13.88
N PRO A 465 -5.84 -11.18 15.12
CA PRO A 465 -7.02 -11.32 15.97
C PRO A 465 -8.28 -10.65 15.42
N LEU A 466 -8.17 -9.63 14.59
CA LEU A 466 -9.31 -9.00 13.90
C LEU A 466 -9.86 -9.92 12.81
N ARG A 467 -8.96 -10.52 12.02
CA ARG A 467 -9.34 -11.49 10.97
C ARG A 467 -9.87 -12.79 11.56
N ASP A 468 -9.32 -13.25 12.70
CA ASP A 468 -9.88 -14.40 13.45
C ASP A 468 -11.34 -14.16 13.88
N GLN A 469 -11.74 -12.89 14.08
CA GLN A 469 -13.11 -12.49 14.36
C GLN A 469 -13.94 -12.22 13.08
N GLN A 470 -13.41 -12.51 11.89
CA GLN A 470 -14.05 -12.28 10.59
C GLN A 470 -14.41 -10.80 10.33
N LEU A 471 -13.69 -9.86 10.91
CA LEU A 471 -13.89 -8.43 10.69
C LEU A 471 -13.14 -7.99 9.44
N THR A 472 -13.78 -7.19 8.60
CA THR A 472 -13.11 -6.47 7.51
C THR A 472 -12.27 -5.34 8.12
N VAL A 473 -11.04 -5.20 7.66
CA VAL A 473 -10.04 -4.26 8.19
C VAL A 473 -9.48 -3.42 7.04
N ASP A 474 -9.36 -2.11 7.24
CA ASP A 474 -8.58 -1.26 6.36
C ASP A 474 -7.21 -0.97 6.99
N ILE A 475 -6.15 -0.96 6.18
CA ILE A 475 -4.82 -0.50 6.60
C ILE A 475 -4.53 0.82 5.86
N VAL A 476 -4.62 1.93 6.58
CA VAL A 476 -4.65 3.28 6.00
C VAL A 476 -3.54 4.18 6.54
N SER A 477 -3.23 5.25 5.81
CA SER A 477 -2.34 6.30 6.30
C SER A 477 -2.87 6.93 7.58
N ALA A 478 -1.96 7.33 8.48
CA ALA A 478 -2.33 7.94 9.75
C ALA A 478 -3.05 9.30 9.62
N ASP A 479 -2.94 9.96 8.47
CA ASP A 479 -3.61 11.21 8.13
C ASP A 479 -4.91 11.05 7.30
N SER A 480 -5.31 9.80 7.02
CA SER A 480 -6.58 9.50 6.34
C SER A 480 -7.79 9.91 7.17
N SER A 481 -8.94 10.22 6.50
CA SER A 481 -10.22 10.39 7.21
C SER A 481 -10.60 9.12 7.96
N LEU A 482 -10.97 9.28 9.24
CA LEU A 482 -11.35 8.22 10.16
C LEU A 482 -12.87 8.13 10.40
N ASP A 483 -13.68 8.91 9.72
CA ASP A 483 -15.11 9.10 9.99
C ASP A 483 -15.95 7.82 9.94
N ASN A 484 -15.53 6.82 9.15
CA ASN A 484 -16.27 5.56 8.96
C ASN A 484 -15.86 4.46 9.95
N TYR A 485 -14.80 4.66 10.73
CA TYR A 485 -14.28 3.63 11.63
C TYR A 485 -14.80 3.80 13.05
N LYS A 486 -15.26 2.73 13.67
CA LYS A 486 -15.62 2.68 15.08
C LYS A 486 -14.39 2.43 15.97
N LEU A 487 -13.42 1.69 15.44
CA LEU A 487 -12.20 1.30 16.15
C LEU A 487 -10.99 1.54 15.25
N VAL A 488 -9.99 2.22 15.78
CA VAL A 488 -8.73 2.51 15.11
C VAL A 488 -7.58 2.07 16.00
N PHE A 489 -6.71 1.20 15.46
CA PHE A 489 -5.44 0.86 16.07
C PHE A 489 -4.30 1.61 15.41
N ALA A 490 -3.39 2.11 16.21
CA ALA A 490 -2.13 2.71 15.80
C ALA A 490 -0.96 1.90 16.40
N PRO A 491 -0.54 0.79 15.79
CA PRO A 491 0.34 -0.22 16.41
C PRO A 491 1.67 0.33 16.92
N SER A 492 2.28 1.29 16.22
CA SER A 492 3.54 1.93 16.59
C SER A 492 3.65 3.33 15.96
N LEU A 493 2.74 4.22 16.32
CA LEU A 493 2.71 5.59 15.78
C LEU A 493 3.77 6.47 16.46
N ASN A 494 5.05 6.22 16.13
CA ASN A 494 6.21 6.79 16.82
C ASN A 494 6.30 8.32 16.67
N VAL A 495 6.04 8.83 15.47
CA VAL A 495 6.04 10.25 15.13
C VAL A 495 4.60 10.77 15.23
N ILE A 496 4.36 11.71 16.14
CA ILE A 496 3.06 12.41 16.27
C ILE A 496 3.31 13.91 16.29
N SER A 497 2.92 14.59 15.19
CA SER A 497 2.86 16.05 15.14
C SER A 497 1.67 16.60 15.92
N GLN A 498 1.63 17.91 16.15
CA GLN A 498 0.47 18.58 16.75
C GLN A 498 -0.79 18.42 15.88
N ASP A 499 -0.65 18.52 14.56
CA ASP A 499 -1.78 18.39 13.63
C ASP A 499 -2.32 16.96 13.60
N LEU A 500 -1.46 15.94 13.56
CA LEU A 500 -1.88 14.55 13.66
C LEU A 500 -2.57 14.25 15.00
N ALA A 501 -2.03 14.77 16.09
CA ALA A 501 -2.67 14.62 17.40
C ALA A 501 -4.07 15.25 17.45
N ALA A 502 -4.25 16.44 16.85
CA ALA A 502 -5.53 17.10 16.74
C ALA A 502 -6.53 16.31 15.89
N HIS A 503 -6.06 15.74 14.76
CA HIS A 503 -6.86 14.85 13.91
C HIS A 503 -7.35 13.62 14.68
N LEU A 504 -6.46 12.88 15.33
CA LEU A 504 -6.79 11.69 16.13
C LEU A 504 -7.73 12.04 17.32
N LEU A 505 -7.50 13.18 17.97
CA LEU A 505 -8.35 13.63 19.08
C LEU A 505 -9.76 14.00 18.61
N THR A 506 -9.88 14.60 17.41
CA THR A 506 -11.18 14.89 16.80
C THR A 506 -11.98 13.61 16.57
N TYR A 507 -11.36 12.56 16.01
CA TYR A 507 -11.97 11.25 15.84
C TYR A 507 -12.47 10.67 17.17
N VAL A 508 -11.64 10.72 18.22
CA VAL A 508 -12.04 10.24 19.57
C VAL A 508 -13.21 11.04 20.11
N GLN A 509 -13.16 12.39 20.03
CA GLN A 509 -14.22 13.25 20.54
C GLN A 509 -15.58 13.01 19.85
N GLN A 510 -15.58 12.58 18.60
CA GLN A 510 -16.79 12.27 17.82
C GLN A 510 -17.39 10.91 18.16
N GLY A 511 -16.68 10.03 18.84
CA GLY A 511 -17.18 8.72 19.28
C GLY A 511 -16.31 7.52 18.93
N GLY A 512 -15.17 7.74 18.26
CA GLY A 512 -14.25 6.68 17.88
C GLY A 512 -13.45 6.15 19.06
N HIS A 513 -13.06 4.88 18.99
CA HIS A 513 -12.12 4.27 19.94
C HIS A 513 -10.73 4.19 19.30
N LEU A 514 -9.77 4.97 19.80
CA LEU A 514 -8.37 4.97 19.38
C LEU A 514 -7.54 4.12 20.34
N VAL A 515 -6.83 3.14 19.82
CA VAL A 515 -5.87 2.30 20.56
C VAL A 515 -4.46 2.57 20.05
N LEU A 516 -3.66 3.27 20.84
CA LEU A 516 -2.24 3.51 20.58
C LEU A 516 -1.42 2.32 21.08
N GLY A 517 -0.56 1.79 20.24
CA GLY A 517 0.41 0.75 20.58
C GLY A 517 1.72 1.31 21.14
N PRO A 518 2.69 0.43 21.47
CA PRO A 518 3.96 0.84 22.05
C PRO A 518 4.75 1.77 21.12
N ARG A 519 5.60 2.61 21.71
CA ARG A 519 6.42 3.62 21.03
C ARG A 519 5.63 4.79 20.42
N SER A 520 4.31 4.86 20.56
CA SER A 520 3.50 5.96 19.98
C SER A 520 3.83 7.30 20.66
N GLY A 521 4.07 8.36 19.83
CA GLY A 521 4.32 9.72 20.28
C GLY A 521 5.64 9.98 20.99
N MET A 522 6.66 9.15 20.73
CA MET A 522 8.02 9.39 21.24
C MET A 522 8.67 10.61 20.57
N LYS A 523 8.37 10.83 19.29
CA LYS A 523 9.03 11.80 18.44
C LYS A 523 8.05 12.77 17.79
N ASP A 524 8.57 13.94 17.44
CA ASP A 524 7.89 14.96 16.65
C ASP A 524 8.08 14.73 15.13
N GLU A 525 7.50 15.60 14.32
CA GLU A 525 7.56 15.57 12.86
C GLU A 525 8.95 15.76 12.24
N HIS A 526 9.94 16.10 13.06
CA HIS A 526 11.34 16.23 12.67
C HIS A 526 12.22 15.06 13.11
N ASN A 527 11.60 13.98 13.62
CA ASN A 527 12.29 12.84 14.21
C ASN A 527 13.13 13.19 15.45
N SER A 528 12.82 14.31 16.10
CA SER A 528 13.37 14.71 17.39
C SER A 528 12.53 14.14 18.53
N LEU A 529 13.13 13.88 19.68
CA LEU A 529 12.37 13.47 20.85
C LEU A 529 11.37 14.56 21.23
N ASN A 530 10.14 14.16 21.45
CA ASN A 530 9.10 15.07 21.88
C ASN A 530 9.46 15.64 23.27
N THR A 531 9.32 16.95 23.45
CA THR A 531 9.56 17.60 24.74
C THR A 531 8.51 17.28 25.79
N GLN A 532 7.32 16.87 25.36
CA GLN A 532 6.30 16.27 26.21
C GLN A 532 6.56 14.76 26.29
N ARG A 533 6.44 14.17 27.48
CA ARG A 533 6.56 12.72 27.62
C ARG A 533 5.51 11.99 26.79
N GLN A 534 5.91 10.85 26.24
CA GLN A 534 5.11 9.95 25.44
C GLN A 534 3.74 9.65 26.08
N PRO A 535 2.61 9.66 25.35
CA PRO A 535 2.50 9.80 23.91
C PRO A 535 2.47 11.25 23.37
N GLY A 536 3.31 12.13 23.88
CA GLY A 536 3.48 13.50 23.40
C GLY A 536 2.21 14.33 23.55
N PRO A 537 1.69 14.97 22.48
CA PRO A 537 0.49 15.81 22.55
C PRO A 537 -0.77 15.06 23.04
N LEU A 538 -0.81 13.74 22.94
CA LEU A 538 -1.94 12.91 23.39
C LEU A 538 -1.86 12.50 24.87
N ALA A 539 -0.78 12.84 25.60
CA ALA A 539 -0.61 12.47 27.01
C ALA A 539 -1.70 13.11 27.92
N ALA A 540 -2.04 14.37 27.70
CA ALA A 540 -3.06 15.06 28.48
C ALA A 540 -4.49 14.54 28.22
N PRO A 541 -4.95 14.35 26.96
CA PRO A 541 -6.20 13.66 26.66
C PRO A 541 -6.26 12.23 27.23
N LEU A 542 -5.20 11.45 27.12
CA LEU A 542 -5.09 10.10 27.68
C LEU A 542 -5.16 10.11 29.22
N GLY A 543 -4.70 11.17 29.86
CA GLY A 543 -4.59 11.26 31.32
C GLY A 543 -3.49 10.36 31.89
N GLY A 544 -2.48 10.06 31.09
CA GLY A 544 -1.33 9.24 31.45
C GLY A 544 -0.15 9.44 30.50
N ARG A 545 1.02 8.97 30.92
CA ARG A 545 2.25 9.14 30.16
C ARG A 545 3.23 8.00 30.42
N VAL A 546 4.17 7.83 29.51
CA VAL A 546 5.31 6.92 29.67
C VAL A 546 6.41 7.64 30.45
N GLU A 547 6.87 7.03 31.52
CA GLU A 547 7.98 7.54 32.33
C GLU A 547 9.33 7.02 31.81
N GLN A 548 9.37 5.75 31.37
CA GLN A 548 10.57 5.10 30.83
C GLN A 548 10.16 3.93 29.94
N TYR A 549 11.01 3.53 29.02
CA TYR A 549 10.85 2.38 28.13
C TYR A 549 12.02 1.40 28.26
N TYR A 550 11.76 0.15 27.97
CA TYR A 550 12.71 -0.96 28.12
C TYR A 550 12.66 -1.86 26.89
N ALA A 551 13.80 -2.06 26.25
CA ALA A 551 13.99 -3.21 25.36
C ALA A 551 14.14 -4.44 26.25
N LEU A 552 13.34 -5.47 25.99
CA LEU A 552 13.35 -6.68 26.77
C LEU A 552 14.20 -7.75 26.09
N ASP A 553 15.03 -8.43 26.86
CA ASP A 553 15.81 -9.61 26.45
C ASP A 553 15.16 -10.94 26.88
N GLY A 554 14.01 -10.85 27.55
CA GLY A 554 13.20 -11.96 28.03
C GLY A 554 11.73 -11.60 28.06
N VAL A 555 10.92 -12.36 28.77
CA VAL A 555 9.48 -12.14 28.92
C VAL A 555 9.15 -11.55 30.29
N VAL A 556 8.14 -10.67 30.33
CA VAL A 556 7.60 -10.07 31.54
C VAL A 556 6.15 -10.48 31.69
N PRO A 557 5.72 -11.04 32.86
CA PRO A 557 4.31 -11.36 33.08
C PRO A 557 3.43 -10.10 32.99
N VAL A 558 2.24 -10.25 32.41
CA VAL A 558 1.24 -9.18 32.29
C VAL A 558 -0.12 -9.76 32.63
N SER A 559 -0.93 -9.02 33.41
CA SER A 559 -2.29 -9.47 33.77
C SER A 559 -3.24 -8.30 34.03
N GLY A 560 -4.54 -8.56 33.86
CA GLY A 560 -5.61 -7.60 34.15
C GLY A 560 -6.96 -7.99 33.56
N THR A 561 -7.82 -7.01 33.29
CA THR A 561 -9.19 -7.21 32.82
C THR A 561 -9.29 -8.03 31.53
N PRO A 562 -8.53 -7.76 30.45
CA PRO A 562 -8.58 -8.59 29.23
C PRO A 562 -8.09 -10.02 29.45
N GLY A 563 -7.18 -10.24 30.43
CA GLY A 563 -6.61 -11.56 30.69
C GLY A 563 -5.18 -11.51 31.25
N SER A 564 -4.49 -12.65 31.13
CA SER A 564 -3.09 -12.80 31.56
C SER A 564 -2.26 -13.42 30.44
N GLY A 565 -0.97 -13.08 30.40
CA GLY A 565 0.03 -13.53 29.46
C GLY A 565 1.38 -12.88 29.73
N THR A 566 2.15 -12.57 28.68
CA THR A 566 3.49 -11.99 28.78
C THR A 566 3.68 -10.84 27.79
N ALA A 567 4.65 -9.96 28.10
CA ALA A 567 5.23 -8.99 27.17
C ALA A 567 6.66 -9.39 26.82
N SER A 568 7.09 -9.12 25.60
CA SER A 568 8.45 -9.33 25.10
C SER A 568 8.88 -8.18 24.20
N LEU A 569 10.14 -8.13 23.83
CA LEU A 569 10.77 -7.16 22.92
C LEU A 569 10.76 -5.71 23.44
N TRP A 570 9.62 -5.20 23.90
CA TRP A 570 9.43 -3.81 24.32
C TRP A 570 8.37 -3.68 25.42
N ALA A 571 8.67 -2.91 26.46
CA ALA A 571 7.74 -2.54 27.52
C ALA A 571 7.95 -1.10 27.98
N GLU A 572 6.90 -0.45 28.42
CA GLU A 572 6.89 0.95 28.85
C GLU A 572 6.28 1.10 30.23
N GLN A 573 6.98 1.82 31.09
CA GLN A 573 6.49 2.17 32.42
C GLN A 573 5.51 3.34 32.30
N ILE A 574 4.24 3.07 32.48
CA ILE A 574 3.18 4.06 32.39
C ILE A 574 2.81 4.61 33.78
N SER A 575 2.55 5.93 33.87
CA SER A 575 1.92 6.58 35.02
C SER A 575 0.59 7.20 34.60
N THR A 576 -0.38 7.25 35.51
CA THR A 576 -1.67 7.93 35.34
C THR A 576 -1.65 9.29 36.04
N SER A 577 -2.25 10.31 35.42
CA SER A 577 -2.30 11.68 35.91
C SER A 577 -3.73 12.20 36.14
N ALA A 578 -4.75 11.47 35.64
CA ALA A 578 -6.15 11.82 35.82
C ALA A 578 -6.90 10.72 36.60
N PRO A 579 -7.87 11.08 37.48
CA PRO A 579 -8.54 10.11 38.34
C PRO A 579 -9.51 9.17 37.61
N ASP A 580 -9.94 9.54 36.41
CA ASP A 580 -10.88 8.81 35.55
C ASP A 580 -10.18 7.86 34.55
N VAL A 581 -8.87 7.71 34.66
CA VAL A 581 -8.10 6.72 33.86
C VAL A 581 -8.26 5.33 34.46
N ALA A 582 -8.71 4.37 33.66
CA ALA A 582 -8.74 2.97 34.08
C ALA A 582 -7.44 2.25 33.64
N VAL A 583 -6.89 1.46 34.58
CA VAL A 583 -5.76 0.57 34.31
C VAL A 583 -6.31 -0.80 33.95
N LEU A 584 -6.06 -1.25 32.71
CA LEU A 584 -6.58 -2.50 32.18
C LEU A 584 -5.59 -3.67 32.35
N LEU A 585 -4.30 -3.42 32.15
CA LEU A 585 -3.23 -4.41 32.35
C LEU A 585 -2.12 -3.82 33.22
N ARG A 586 -1.47 -4.70 34.01
CA ARG A 586 -0.29 -4.41 34.81
C ARG A 586 0.80 -5.43 34.55
N TYR A 587 2.05 -5.00 34.63
CA TYR A 587 3.18 -5.90 34.67
C TYR A 587 3.24 -6.65 35.98
N GLY A 588 3.65 -7.92 35.93
CA GLY A 588 4.04 -8.70 37.10
C GLY A 588 5.48 -8.39 37.51
N LYS A 589 6.01 -9.24 38.41
CA LYS A 589 7.41 -9.11 38.85
C LYS A 589 8.38 -9.41 37.70
N SER A 590 9.37 -8.54 37.52
CA SER A 590 10.36 -8.65 36.45
C SER A 590 11.68 -7.96 36.84
N ASN A 591 11.92 -6.73 36.40
CA ASN A 591 13.16 -5.98 36.58
C ASN A 591 13.10 -4.96 37.73
N GLY A 592 12.05 -4.96 38.55
CA GLY A 592 11.81 -4.02 39.65
C GLY A 592 11.26 -2.66 39.19
N TRP A 593 11.55 -2.20 37.98
CA TRP A 593 11.10 -0.92 37.44
C TRP A 593 9.69 -1.01 36.83
N LEU A 594 9.37 -2.16 36.24
CA LEU A 594 8.06 -2.45 35.66
C LEU A 594 7.08 -3.05 36.68
N ASP A 595 7.58 -3.61 37.79
CA ASP A 595 6.78 -4.33 38.77
C ASP A 595 5.55 -3.54 39.23
N ASP A 596 4.37 -4.14 39.08
CA ASP A 596 3.03 -3.58 39.36
C ASP A 596 2.66 -2.28 38.62
N ARG A 597 3.49 -1.86 37.65
CA ARG A 597 3.19 -0.67 36.84
C ARG A 597 2.12 -0.97 35.79
N PRO A 598 1.31 0.04 35.41
CA PRO A 598 0.37 -0.09 34.30
C PRO A 598 1.10 -0.46 32.99
N ALA A 599 0.57 -1.45 32.28
CA ALA A 599 0.99 -1.87 30.94
C ALA A 599 -0.02 -1.40 29.88
N MET A 600 -1.30 -1.24 30.26
CA MET A 600 -2.37 -0.73 29.40
C MET A 600 -3.31 0.14 30.21
N ILE A 601 -3.61 1.33 29.69
CA ILE A 601 -4.54 2.29 30.30
C ILE A 601 -5.56 2.77 29.28
N THR A 602 -6.74 3.19 29.75
CA THR A 602 -7.82 3.71 28.91
C THR A 602 -8.58 4.82 29.59
N ARG A 603 -9.11 5.77 28.77
CA ARG A 603 -9.92 6.87 29.24
C ARG A 603 -11.01 7.24 28.23
N GLY A 604 -12.20 7.60 28.73
CA GLY A 604 -13.23 8.23 27.92
C GLY A 604 -12.90 9.70 27.62
N VAL A 605 -13.02 10.13 26.37
CA VAL A 605 -12.75 11.50 25.93
C VAL A 605 -13.85 11.94 24.95
N GLY A 606 -14.61 12.97 25.30
CA GLY A 606 -15.77 13.37 24.50
C GLY A 606 -16.81 12.25 24.45
N LYS A 607 -17.15 11.79 23.26
CA LYS A 607 -18.08 10.66 23.04
C LYS A 607 -17.36 9.32 22.88
N GLY A 608 -16.04 9.32 22.69
CA GLY A 608 -15.25 8.14 22.38
C GLY A 608 -14.25 7.78 23.47
N ARG A 609 -13.20 7.07 23.08
CA ARG A 609 -12.23 6.47 23.99
C ARG A 609 -10.82 6.53 23.41
N ILE A 610 -9.85 6.79 24.27
CA ILE A 610 -8.43 6.64 23.96
C ILE A 610 -7.83 5.56 24.88
N THR A 611 -7.09 4.65 24.31
CA THR A 611 -6.40 3.55 25.00
C THR A 611 -4.94 3.58 24.62
N TYR A 612 -4.06 3.24 25.54
CA TYR A 612 -2.63 3.13 25.32
C TYR A 612 -2.13 1.78 25.84
N LEU A 613 -1.54 0.99 24.96
CA LEU A 613 -0.86 -0.28 25.28
C LEU A 613 0.65 -0.06 25.15
N GLY A 614 1.38 -0.11 26.26
CA GLY A 614 2.83 0.17 26.31
C GLY A 614 3.70 -1.08 26.18
N ALA A 615 3.24 -2.17 25.57
CA ALA A 615 4.01 -3.40 25.47
C ALA A 615 3.69 -4.19 24.20
N VAL A 616 4.66 -4.97 23.72
CA VAL A 616 4.44 -6.03 22.75
C VAL A 616 4.03 -7.29 23.50
N LEU A 617 2.77 -7.69 23.36
CA LEU A 617 2.18 -8.82 24.08
C LEU A 617 2.34 -10.13 23.30
N ASP A 618 2.33 -11.25 24.03
CA ASP A 618 2.20 -12.56 23.38
C ASP A 618 0.88 -12.69 22.61
N PRO A 619 0.80 -13.61 21.62
CA PRO A 619 -0.37 -13.70 20.75
C PRO A 619 -1.69 -13.98 21.47
N ASP A 620 -1.68 -14.75 22.56
CA ASP A 620 -2.90 -15.11 23.29
C ASP A 620 -3.45 -13.95 24.10
N LEU A 621 -2.60 -13.19 24.78
CA LEU A 621 -3.03 -11.97 25.47
C LEU A 621 -3.43 -10.88 24.47
N MET A 622 -2.71 -10.76 23.34
CA MET A 622 -3.05 -9.80 22.29
C MET A 622 -4.43 -10.09 21.69
N ARG A 623 -4.77 -11.34 21.43
CA ARG A 623 -6.12 -11.75 21.00
C ARG A 623 -7.20 -11.28 21.97
N LYS A 624 -6.95 -11.41 23.28
CA LYS A 624 -7.89 -10.96 24.33
C LYS A 624 -8.01 -9.44 24.39
N VAL A 625 -6.90 -8.72 24.19
CA VAL A 625 -6.90 -7.25 24.13
C VAL A 625 -7.69 -6.75 22.91
N VAL A 626 -7.48 -7.34 21.75
CA VAL A 626 -8.24 -6.99 20.53
C VAL A 626 -9.73 -7.33 20.71
N ALA A 627 -10.06 -8.49 21.27
CA ALA A 627 -11.45 -8.87 21.56
C ALA A 627 -12.13 -7.90 22.54
N TRP A 628 -11.39 -7.42 23.56
CA TRP A 628 -11.89 -6.36 24.44
C TRP A 628 -12.17 -5.08 23.68
N ALA A 629 -11.26 -4.62 22.80
CA ALA A 629 -11.43 -3.39 22.06
C ALA A 629 -12.57 -3.46 21.04
N THR A 630 -12.74 -4.60 20.33
CA THR A 630 -13.85 -4.82 19.39
C THR A 630 -15.20 -4.85 20.10
N SER A 631 -15.26 -5.48 21.28
CA SER A 631 -16.46 -5.50 22.14
C SER A 631 -16.80 -4.10 22.64
N ASP A 632 -15.82 -3.31 23.10
CA ASP A 632 -16.02 -1.92 23.56
C ASP A 632 -16.51 -1.02 22.43
N ALA A 633 -16.05 -1.24 21.22
CA ALA A 633 -16.48 -0.54 20.00
C ALA A 633 -17.81 -1.08 19.41
N HIS A 634 -18.45 -2.06 20.07
CA HIS A 634 -19.70 -2.70 19.61
C HIS A 634 -19.62 -3.23 18.18
N LEU A 635 -18.51 -3.83 17.82
CA LEU A 635 -18.33 -4.49 16.53
C LEU A 635 -18.91 -5.91 16.61
N VAL A 636 -19.70 -6.27 15.60
CA VAL A 636 -20.34 -7.60 15.52
C VAL A 636 -19.97 -8.21 14.17
N PRO A 637 -19.28 -9.37 14.14
CA PRO A 637 -18.97 -10.07 12.91
C PRO A 637 -20.24 -10.67 12.31
N GLU A 638 -20.34 -10.73 10.98
CA GLU A 638 -21.48 -11.33 10.30
C GLU A 638 -21.44 -12.87 10.33
N PHE A 639 -20.22 -13.44 10.47
CA PHE A 639 -19.99 -14.86 10.65
C PHE A 639 -19.33 -15.10 12.03
N PRO A 640 -20.10 -15.20 13.11
CA PRO A 640 -19.53 -15.31 14.46
C PRO A 640 -18.85 -16.66 14.74
N GLU A 641 -19.26 -17.72 14.03
CA GLU A 641 -18.73 -19.08 14.20
C GLU A 641 -18.26 -19.64 12.85
N VAL A 642 -16.97 -19.59 12.61
CA VAL A 642 -16.33 -20.11 11.41
C VAL A 642 -15.29 -21.15 11.81
N PRO A 643 -15.20 -22.31 11.14
CA PRO A 643 -14.15 -23.30 11.43
C PRO A 643 -12.75 -22.70 11.32
N THR A 644 -11.84 -23.12 12.19
CA THR A 644 -10.44 -22.69 12.14
C THR A 644 -9.83 -22.97 10.77
N GLY A 645 -9.16 -21.99 10.21
CA GLY A 645 -8.55 -22.06 8.88
C GLY A 645 -9.45 -21.61 7.74
N VAL A 646 -10.72 -21.30 8.01
CA VAL A 646 -11.60 -20.68 7.02
C VAL A 646 -11.51 -19.16 7.13
N GLU A 647 -11.17 -18.51 6.04
CA GLU A 647 -11.21 -17.05 5.87
C GLU A 647 -12.54 -16.64 5.26
N VAL A 648 -13.13 -15.56 5.79
CA VAL A 648 -14.33 -14.93 5.22
C VAL A 648 -13.98 -13.50 4.81
N CYS A 649 -14.20 -13.18 3.55
CA CYS A 649 -14.06 -11.83 3.02
C CYS A 649 -15.44 -11.33 2.59
N ARG A 650 -15.75 -10.08 2.90
CA ARG A 650 -17.03 -9.44 2.62
C ARG A 650 -16.86 -8.28 1.65
N ARG A 651 -17.60 -8.32 0.54
CA ARG A 651 -17.70 -7.22 -0.42
C ARG A 651 -19.14 -6.75 -0.54
N VAL A 652 -19.38 -5.45 -0.63
CA VAL A 652 -20.73 -4.86 -0.67
C VAL A 652 -20.89 -3.86 -1.80
N ASP A 653 -22.12 -3.72 -2.25
CA ASP A 653 -22.65 -2.66 -3.11
C ASP A 653 -24.04 -2.26 -2.61
N ALA A 654 -24.64 -1.19 -3.16
CA ALA A 654 -25.89 -0.54 -2.73
C ALA A 654 -27.12 -1.46 -2.51
N GLY A 655 -27.03 -2.75 -2.68
CA GLY A 655 -28.13 -3.71 -2.48
C GLY A 655 -27.67 -5.16 -2.41
N ARG A 656 -26.38 -5.41 -2.43
CA ARG A 656 -25.82 -6.76 -2.45
C ARG A 656 -24.69 -6.91 -1.43
N THR A 657 -24.61 -8.10 -0.86
CA THR A 657 -23.44 -8.52 -0.09
C THR A 657 -22.94 -9.83 -0.69
N VAL A 658 -21.68 -9.89 -1.02
CA VAL A 658 -20.98 -11.07 -1.51
C VAL A 658 -19.92 -11.48 -0.52
N PHE A 659 -19.90 -12.75 -0.16
CA PHE A 659 -18.90 -13.34 0.70
C PHE A 659 -18.00 -14.27 -0.12
N VAL A 660 -16.72 -14.13 0.03
CA VAL A 660 -15.73 -15.08 -0.47
C VAL A 660 -15.21 -15.86 0.72
N LEU A 661 -15.43 -17.16 0.75
CA LEU A 661 -14.97 -18.06 1.78
C LEU A 661 -13.84 -18.93 1.22
N ILE A 662 -12.73 -19.01 1.95
CA ILE A 662 -11.55 -19.78 1.55
C ILE A 662 -11.14 -20.70 2.70
N ASN A 663 -10.98 -21.99 2.43
CA ASN A 663 -10.46 -22.92 3.41
C ASN A 663 -8.96 -23.11 3.26
N HIS A 664 -8.18 -22.40 4.06
CA HIS A 664 -6.71 -22.56 4.16
C HIS A 664 -6.29 -23.71 5.08
N GLY A 665 -7.26 -24.41 5.71
CA GLY A 665 -7.01 -25.55 6.58
C GLY A 665 -6.70 -26.82 5.81
N ALA A 666 -6.13 -27.82 6.51
CA ALA A 666 -5.75 -29.10 5.94
C ALA A 666 -6.90 -30.15 5.90
N ALA A 667 -8.10 -29.81 6.41
CA ALA A 667 -9.25 -30.70 6.46
C ALA A 667 -10.49 -30.03 5.85
N VAL A 668 -11.47 -30.82 5.45
CA VAL A 668 -12.78 -30.31 5.00
C VAL A 668 -13.41 -29.50 6.12
N ALA A 669 -13.83 -28.28 5.79
CA ALA A 669 -14.50 -27.35 6.70
C ALA A 669 -16.00 -27.25 6.34
N HIS A 670 -16.87 -27.57 7.31
CA HIS A 670 -18.31 -27.35 7.19
C HIS A 670 -18.65 -25.97 7.74
N VAL A 671 -19.11 -25.07 6.88
CA VAL A 671 -19.46 -23.68 7.23
C VAL A 671 -20.97 -23.50 7.19
N ALA A 672 -21.59 -23.27 8.36
CA ALA A 672 -22.98 -22.86 8.45
C ALA A 672 -23.13 -21.39 8.06
N LEU A 673 -24.09 -21.06 7.23
CA LEU A 673 -24.32 -19.68 6.76
C LEU A 673 -25.34 -18.97 7.67
N PRO A 674 -25.18 -17.66 7.92
CA PRO A 674 -26.10 -16.90 8.76
C PRO A 674 -27.50 -16.74 8.15
N SER A 675 -27.62 -16.93 6.84
CA SER A 675 -28.89 -16.97 6.08
C SER A 675 -28.70 -17.82 4.82
N ALA A 676 -29.82 -18.15 4.15
CA ALA A 676 -29.74 -18.80 2.83
C ALA A 676 -29.11 -17.84 1.80
N MET A 677 -28.10 -18.29 1.07
CA MET A 677 -27.34 -17.53 0.08
C MET A 677 -27.25 -18.28 -1.24
N SER A 678 -27.10 -17.57 -2.35
CA SER A 678 -26.84 -18.16 -3.66
C SER A 678 -25.37 -18.56 -3.78
N ASP A 679 -25.11 -19.80 -4.24
CA ASP A 679 -23.76 -20.29 -4.52
C ASP A 679 -23.37 -19.93 -5.97
N VAL A 680 -22.59 -18.85 -6.12
CA VAL A 680 -22.27 -18.24 -7.40
C VAL A 680 -21.36 -19.13 -8.28
N LEU A 681 -20.48 -19.91 -7.67
CA LEU A 681 -19.52 -20.73 -8.42
C LEU A 681 -20.12 -22.05 -8.93
N HIS A 682 -21.15 -22.60 -8.27
CA HIS A 682 -21.69 -23.90 -8.62
C HIS A 682 -23.08 -23.80 -9.28
N ASP A 683 -24.06 -23.21 -8.62
CA ASP A 683 -25.42 -23.06 -9.13
C ASP A 683 -26.09 -21.83 -8.51
N ASN A 684 -26.04 -20.72 -9.23
CA ASN A 684 -26.59 -19.44 -8.76
C ASN A 684 -28.09 -19.45 -8.49
N SER A 685 -28.84 -20.44 -9.02
CA SER A 685 -30.25 -20.62 -8.76
C SER A 685 -30.54 -21.34 -7.44
N ARG A 686 -29.54 -21.98 -6.83
CA ARG A 686 -29.65 -22.74 -5.61
C ARG A 686 -29.30 -21.92 -4.40
N HIS A 687 -30.23 -21.76 -3.46
CA HIS A 687 -29.94 -21.21 -2.14
C HIS A 687 -29.44 -22.33 -1.20
N VAL A 688 -28.27 -22.09 -0.60
CA VAL A 688 -27.64 -23.00 0.37
C VAL A 688 -27.64 -22.37 1.76
N THR A 689 -27.71 -23.18 2.80
CA THR A 689 -27.61 -22.76 4.23
C THR A 689 -26.30 -23.20 4.89
N SER A 690 -25.52 -23.98 4.17
CA SER A 690 -24.16 -24.39 4.56
C SER A 690 -23.35 -24.75 3.32
N VAL A 691 -22.03 -24.70 3.43
CA VAL A 691 -21.09 -25.17 2.40
C VAL A 691 -20.03 -26.05 3.03
N ASP A 692 -19.59 -27.07 2.29
CA ASP A 692 -18.44 -27.90 2.62
C ASP A 692 -17.26 -27.49 1.74
N LEU A 693 -16.17 -27.03 2.34
CA LEU A 693 -14.97 -26.58 1.64
C LEU A 693 -13.83 -27.58 1.87
N ALA A 694 -13.36 -28.24 0.83
CA ALA A 694 -12.12 -29.01 0.87
C ALA A 694 -10.90 -28.10 1.18
N PRO A 695 -9.73 -28.65 1.54
CA PRO A 695 -8.50 -27.85 1.60
C PRO A 695 -8.26 -27.04 0.32
N GLN A 696 -7.88 -25.77 0.46
CA GLN A 696 -7.69 -24.78 -0.62
C GLN A 696 -8.95 -24.51 -1.49
N ASP A 697 -10.13 -24.92 -0.99
CA ASP A 697 -11.37 -24.68 -1.73
C ASP A 697 -11.98 -23.32 -1.42
N VAL A 698 -12.81 -22.84 -2.36
CA VAL A 698 -13.40 -21.50 -2.35
C VAL A 698 -14.90 -21.59 -2.61
N ALA A 699 -15.69 -20.82 -1.87
CA ALA A 699 -17.09 -20.54 -2.20
C ALA A 699 -17.31 -19.02 -2.36
N VAL A 700 -18.10 -18.64 -3.35
CA VAL A 700 -18.57 -17.27 -3.54
C VAL A 700 -20.09 -17.27 -3.33
N LEU A 701 -20.53 -16.56 -2.32
CA LEU A 701 -21.88 -16.60 -1.83
C LEU A 701 -22.53 -15.22 -1.88
N GLU A 702 -23.62 -15.08 -2.61
CA GLU A 702 -24.38 -13.84 -2.69
C GLU A 702 -25.58 -13.87 -1.74
N SER A 703 -25.65 -12.86 -0.86
CA SER A 703 -26.79 -12.61 0.02
C SER A 703 -27.61 -11.46 -0.54
N ASN A 704 -28.89 -11.68 -0.80
CA ASN A 704 -29.81 -10.59 -1.11
C ASN A 704 -29.97 -9.69 0.13
N ALA A 705 -29.76 -8.40 -0.02
CA ALA A 705 -30.01 -7.43 1.05
C ALA A 705 -31.48 -7.56 1.50
N ARG A 706 -31.70 -7.69 2.81
CA ARG A 706 -33.01 -7.63 3.43
C ARG A 706 -33.48 -6.20 3.56
#